data_50d6e37cddba967b706c5227b3a14208
#
_entry.id   50d6e37cddba967b706c5227b3a14208
#
_cell.length_a   1.000
_cell.length_b   1.000
_cell.length_c   1.000
_cell.angle_alpha   90.00
_cell.angle_beta   90.00
_cell.angle_gamma   90.00
#
_symmetry.space_group_name_H-M   'P 1'
#
loop_
_entity.id
_entity.type
_entity.pdbx_description
1 polymer ?
#
loop_
_entity_poly.entity_id
_entity_poly.type
_entity_poly.pdbx_seq_one_letter_code
_entity_poly.pdbx_strand_id
1 'polypeptide(L)'
;MADLLKIGTSGVLAQQQLLQTTSNNISNVNTAGYSRQENIIYTNVINQGCGYVQTRRVLDNYAERELLRDNALVSYYSALTEGLSNVDKILSDSSTGLSPVVTELFGNIQSANNNPTSVANRNELQSSVELTVQRINTISSNIQTEYRTANNKIVEAVDKVNQLLDGIYKMNGQLISSASRGADSSYLQMQDERDRMITELSTYLDIKTVAQPNGSLYVNMASGQTLVLGDGCAKLFAEPSQLDESSYELKFTYGNSKTTLKQDVGGSIGGYFDACEGLKNAQREVGKMTVALADALNCQNRSGLTLTNKVGGDLFTLKDIVVNSDSRTSTMTMQFAQGEASKLTGNDYMVVAKDDAATEFEVFEMVGDNKVSKGIYTATGGKLTLGEDFGFNLTLNDVPTAGDVFLVQPTLTVGFTIESAVTCPEDFAFASVIRCNQNAQNMGNASLNLVGVTSTAKGSAFNVDADHGTVALNPDAPSLVRINKNGDYEVFAVNNGVETKLGTADASTRGQNLLANLKADDGSLLYADVAKNPGFELNLSGTVKTGDEFNIELNLNGSADNSNGILLQNIEQKQIVNGNVSKTFSDAYSSVVSYIGTEIKVSDINHTAAKAKQSQSEALSQSSKGVELNEEASNLVRFQQSYQASARIITAAQSVFDSLMSALG
;
A
#
# COMPACT_ATOMS: atom_id res chain seq x y z
N MET A 1 75.49 32.83 -9.96
CA MET A 1 74.57 33.79 -10.62
C MET A 1 73.39 33.09 -11.35
N ALA A 2 73.67 32.08 -12.17
CA ALA A 2 72.58 31.30 -12.76
C ALA A 2 71.58 30.75 -11.75
N ASP A 3 72.01 30.42 -10.54
CA ASP A 3 71.14 29.87 -9.48
C ASP A 3 70.23 30.94 -8.85
N LEU A 4 70.70 32.18 -8.66
CA LEU A 4 69.88 33.30 -8.16
C LEU A 4 68.78 33.66 -9.17
N LEU A 5 69.08 33.67 -10.47
CA LEU A 5 68.09 33.91 -11.51
C LEU A 5 67.08 32.81 -11.55
N LYS A 6 67.51 31.55 -11.45
CA LYS A 6 66.61 30.38 -11.41
C LYS A 6 65.73 30.41 -10.16
N ILE A 7 66.26 30.73 -8.99
CA ILE A 7 65.48 30.83 -7.75
C ILE A 7 64.44 31.96 -7.87
N GLY A 8 64.84 33.14 -8.39
CA GLY A 8 63.92 34.25 -8.61
C GLY A 8 62.80 33.90 -9.60
N THR A 9 63.12 33.27 -10.72
CA THR A 9 62.18 32.90 -11.75
C THR A 9 61.19 31.82 -11.25
N SER A 10 61.72 30.78 -10.57
CA SER A 10 60.85 29.72 -9.99
C SER A 10 59.94 30.29 -8.89
N GLY A 11 60.42 31.26 -8.10
CA GLY A 11 59.64 31.97 -7.11
C GLY A 11 58.49 32.79 -7.74
N VAL A 12 58.79 33.56 -8.80
CA VAL A 12 57.78 34.35 -9.51
C VAL A 12 56.69 33.45 -10.10
N LEU A 13 57.05 32.34 -10.77
CA LEU A 13 56.08 31.38 -11.32
C LEU A 13 55.21 30.72 -10.24
N ALA A 14 55.82 30.36 -9.11
CA ALA A 14 55.07 29.79 -7.98
C ALA A 14 54.09 30.81 -7.41
N GLN A 15 54.50 32.07 -7.18
CA GLN A 15 53.60 33.10 -6.66
C GLN A 15 52.50 33.47 -7.66
N GLN A 16 52.76 33.44 -8.96
CA GLN A 16 51.75 33.64 -9.98
C GLN A 16 50.65 32.55 -9.92
N GLN A 17 51.03 31.29 -9.75
CA GLN A 17 50.09 30.17 -9.59
C GLN A 17 49.25 30.34 -8.31
N LEU A 18 49.86 30.75 -7.19
CA LEU A 18 49.16 31.03 -5.93
C LEU A 18 48.15 32.17 -6.09
N LEU A 19 48.52 33.27 -6.74
CA LEU A 19 47.63 34.38 -7.04
C LEU A 19 46.46 33.97 -7.92
N GLN A 20 46.71 33.14 -8.94
CA GLN A 20 45.67 32.64 -9.83
C GLN A 20 44.65 31.76 -9.07
N THR A 21 45.14 30.87 -8.19
CA THR A 21 44.27 29.99 -7.39
C THR A 21 43.44 30.81 -6.41
N THR A 22 44.05 31.76 -5.68
CA THR A 22 43.30 32.64 -4.78
C THR A 22 42.26 33.48 -5.52
N SER A 23 42.60 34.01 -6.70
CA SER A 23 41.61 34.73 -7.54
C SER A 23 40.46 33.82 -8.01
N ASN A 24 40.75 32.57 -8.36
CA ASN A 24 39.70 31.58 -8.70
C ASN A 24 38.81 31.29 -7.51
N ASN A 25 39.36 31.08 -6.29
CA ASN A 25 38.58 30.87 -5.07
C ASN A 25 37.65 32.06 -4.80
N ILE A 26 38.18 33.31 -4.84
CA ILE A 26 37.37 34.51 -4.63
C ILE A 26 36.24 34.63 -5.67
N SER A 27 36.55 34.39 -6.95
CA SER A 27 35.57 34.50 -8.04
C SER A 27 34.45 33.48 -7.95
N ASN A 28 34.71 32.30 -7.38
CA ASN A 28 33.77 31.17 -7.29
C ASN A 28 33.19 30.95 -5.89
N VAL A 29 33.37 31.90 -4.95
CA VAL A 29 32.86 31.76 -3.58
C VAL A 29 31.37 31.47 -3.49
N ASN A 30 30.57 32.01 -4.42
CA ASN A 30 29.10 31.78 -4.50
C ASN A 30 28.71 30.76 -5.57
N THR A 31 29.66 30.05 -6.19
CA THR A 31 29.37 29.01 -7.19
C THR A 31 29.01 27.72 -6.47
N ALA A 32 27.77 27.25 -6.66
CA ALA A 32 27.31 26.00 -6.06
C ALA A 32 28.18 24.81 -6.51
N GLY A 33 28.62 24.00 -5.55
CA GLY A 33 29.45 22.82 -5.82
C GLY A 33 30.94 23.10 -6.00
N TYR A 34 31.36 24.36 -5.98
CA TYR A 34 32.79 24.73 -6.03
C TYR A 34 33.50 24.28 -4.76
N SER A 35 34.67 23.65 -4.93
CA SER A 35 35.56 23.29 -3.82
C SER A 35 36.76 24.20 -3.78
N ARG A 36 37.08 24.75 -2.59
CA ARG A 36 38.28 25.56 -2.36
C ARG A 36 39.51 24.83 -2.88
N GLN A 37 40.36 25.55 -3.61
CA GLN A 37 41.60 25.06 -4.15
C GLN A 37 42.77 25.59 -3.32
N GLU A 38 43.76 24.75 -3.06
CA GLU A 38 45.00 25.12 -2.40
C GLU A 38 46.20 24.66 -3.24
N ASN A 39 47.32 25.35 -3.05
CA ASN A 39 48.55 25.05 -3.73
C ASN A 39 49.59 24.46 -2.78
N ILE A 40 50.15 23.32 -3.15
CA ILE A 40 51.31 22.72 -2.47
C ILE A 40 52.54 23.02 -3.31
N ILE A 41 53.51 23.68 -2.69
CA ILE A 41 54.80 24.02 -3.29
C ILE A 41 55.80 22.95 -2.89
N TYR A 42 56.39 22.28 -3.86
CA TYR A 42 57.48 21.32 -3.64
C TYR A 42 58.82 22.03 -3.85
N THR A 43 59.79 21.73 -2.99
CA THR A 43 61.18 22.24 -3.15
C THR A 43 61.91 21.50 -4.24
N ASN A 44 62.70 22.20 -5.05
CA ASN A 44 63.59 21.57 -6.02
C ASN A 44 64.89 21.15 -5.33
N VAL A 45 65.06 19.86 -5.07
CA VAL A 45 66.22 19.31 -4.35
C VAL A 45 67.51 19.42 -5.16
N ILE A 46 67.44 19.45 -6.51
CA ILE A 46 68.59 19.45 -7.39
C ILE A 46 69.07 20.86 -7.72
N ASN A 47 68.16 21.79 -8.02
CA ASN A 47 68.45 23.11 -8.57
C ASN A 47 68.24 24.29 -7.58
N GLN A 48 67.91 24.02 -6.33
CA GLN A 48 67.44 25.00 -5.35
C GLN A 48 66.28 25.89 -5.83
N GLY A 49 65.51 26.45 -4.91
CA GLY A 49 64.29 27.24 -5.23
C GLY A 49 63.00 26.44 -5.22
N CYS A 50 61.94 27.05 -5.77
CA CYS A 50 60.65 26.37 -5.90
C CYS A 50 60.72 25.33 -6.99
N GLY A 51 60.25 24.12 -6.70
CA GLY A 51 60.11 23.04 -7.68
C GLY A 51 58.85 23.23 -8.56
N TYR A 52 57.89 22.35 -8.38
CA TYR A 52 56.59 22.53 -9.03
C TYR A 52 55.53 22.90 -8.00
N VAL A 53 54.46 23.53 -8.46
CA VAL A 53 53.29 23.87 -7.67
C VAL A 53 52.16 22.94 -8.14
N GLN A 54 51.58 22.22 -7.19
CA GLN A 54 50.43 21.39 -7.43
C GLN A 54 49.20 22.02 -6.81
N THR A 55 48.19 22.31 -7.62
CA THR A 55 46.88 22.74 -7.14
C THR A 55 46.01 21.54 -6.86
N ARG A 56 45.37 21.50 -5.70
CA ARG A 56 44.42 20.47 -5.30
C ARG A 56 43.15 21.06 -4.69
N ARG A 57 42.07 20.31 -4.70
CA ARG A 57 40.87 20.66 -3.96
C ARG A 57 41.02 20.29 -2.48
N VAL A 58 40.41 21.08 -1.62
CA VAL A 58 40.33 20.78 -0.19
C VAL A 58 38.98 20.07 0.02
N LEU A 59 39.02 18.81 0.41
CA LEU A 59 37.84 17.98 0.62
C LEU A 59 38.00 17.11 1.87
N ASP A 60 36.91 16.98 2.62
CA ASP A 60 36.79 15.97 3.66
C ASP A 60 35.88 14.81 3.13
N ASN A 61 36.52 13.72 2.80
CA ASN A 61 35.81 12.53 2.28
C ASN A 61 34.83 11.92 3.28
N TYR A 62 34.99 12.16 4.57
CA TYR A 62 34.02 11.70 5.57
C TYR A 62 32.75 12.56 5.51
N ALA A 63 32.92 13.88 5.55
CA ALA A 63 31.83 14.84 5.47
C ALA A 63 30.99 14.66 4.16
N GLU A 64 31.69 14.45 3.02
CA GLU A 64 31.01 14.21 1.74
C GLU A 64 30.17 12.92 1.77
N ARG A 65 30.69 11.83 2.34
CA ARG A 65 29.91 10.57 2.45
C ARG A 65 28.71 10.70 3.38
N GLU A 66 28.85 11.41 4.50
CA GLU A 66 27.74 11.68 5.40
C GLU A 66 26.68 12.54 4.71
N LEU A 67 27.09 13.56 3.95
CA LEU A 67 26.18 14.41 3.19
C LEU A 67 25.37 13.62 2.15
N LEU A 68 26.00 12.70 1.39
CA LEU A 68 25.31 11.85 0.42
C LEU A 68 24.25 10.99 1.10
N ARG A 69 24.57 10.35 2.22
CA ARG A 69 23.63 9.54 2.99
C ARG A 69 22.47 10.37 3.54
N ASP A 70 22.77 11.54 4.10
CA ASP A 70 21.77 12.39 4.73
C ASP A 70 20.85 13.03 3.67
N ASN A 71 21.35 13.33 2.46
CA ASN A 71 20.54 13.73 1.30
C ASN A 71 19.55 12.64 0.90
N ALA A 72 20.00 11.38 0.85
CA ALA A 72 19.14 10.25 0.52
C ALA A 72 18.00 10.09 1.55
N LEU A 73 18.30 10.21 2.85
CA LEU A 73 17.31 10.12 3.92
C LEU A 73 16.27 11.23 3.87
N VAL A 74 16.71 12.49 3.68
CA VAL A 74 15.78 13.63 3.55
C VAL A 74 14.85 13.44 2.36
N SER A 75 15.39 13.04 1.21
CA SER A 75 14.63 12.84 -0.01
C SER A 75 13.66 11.68 0.10
N TYR A 76 14.05 10.59 0.79
CA TYR A 76 13.19 9.44 1.08
C TYR A 76 11.95 9.85 1.89
N TYR A 77 12.15 10.47 3.06
CA TYR A 77 11.02 10.87 3.90
C TYR A 77 10.15 11.96 3.26
N SER A 78 10.75 12.87 2.48
CA SER A 78 10.00 13.86 1.73
C SER A 78 9.09 13.21 0.69
N ALA A 79 9.59 12.24 -0.08
CA ALA A 79 8.83 11.52 -1.10
C ALA A 79 7.71 10.65 -0.49
N LEU A 80 7.99 9.97 0.62
CA LEU A 80 7.01 9.18 1.35
C LEU A 80 5.85 10.05 1.86
N THR A 81 6.17 11.18 2.51
CA THR A 81 5.14 12.13 2.99
C THR A 81 4.35 12.72 1.83
N GLU A 82 5.01 13.14 0.74
CA GLU A 82 4.34 13.67 -0.45
C GLU A 82 3.35 12.66 -1.02
N GLY A 83 3.76 11.39 -1.17
CA GLY A 83 2.92 10.34 -1.76
C GLY A 83 1.69 9.98 -0.94
N LEU A 84 1.73 10.11 0.40
CA LEU A 84 0.63 9.73 1.28
C LEU A 84 -0.29 10.90 1.69
N SER A 85 0.21 12.14 1.69
CA SER A 85 -0.47 13.29 2.33
C SER A 85 -1.83 13.63 1.74
N ASN A 86 -2.04 13.44 0.45
CA ASN A 86 -3.32 13.74 -0.20
C ASN A 86 -4.40 12.72 0.17
N VAL A 87 -4.02 11.45 0.27
CA VAL A 87 -4.96 10.38 0.69
C VAL A 87 -5.35 10.55 2.15
N ASP A 88 -4.42 10.91 3.02
CA ASP A 88 -4.74 11.23 4.42
C ASP A 88 -5.80 12.33 4.52
N LYS A 89 -5.63 13.43 3.79
CA LYS A 89 -6.62 14.52 3.76
C LYS A 89 -8.00 14.07 3.32
N ILE A 90 -8.07 13.17 2.31
CA ILE A 90 -9.35 12.66 1.79
C ILE A 90 -10.02 11.73 2.80
N LEU A 91 -9.25 10.84 3.42
CA LEU A 91 -9.76 9.87 4.38
C LEU A 91 -10.12 10.50 5.73
N SER A 92 -9.35 11.48 6.20
CA SER A 92 -9.54 12.11 7.52
C SER A 92 -10.58 13.23 7.54
N ASP A 93 -10.95 13.78 6.37
CA ASP A 93 -11.89 14.89 6.29
C ASP A 93 -13.33 14.45 6.60
N SER A 94 -13.98 15.16 7.51
CA SER A 94 -15.33 14.86 7.96
C SER A 94 -16.42 15.05 6.87
N SER A 95 -16.12 15.75 5.77
CA SER A 95 -17.06 15.97 4.66
C SER A 95 -16.83 15.01 3.49
N THR A 96 -15.58 14.59 3.27
CA THR A 96 -15.19 13.72 2.16
C THR A 96 -14.95 12.27 2.55
N GLY A 97 -14.80 11.98 3.85
CA GLY A 97 -14.60 10.64 4.38
C GLY A 97 -15.81 9.72 4.20
N LEU A 98 -15.63 8.44 4.50
CA LEU A 98 -16.69 7.42 4.34
C LEU A 98 -17.62 7.35 5.57
N SER A 99 -17.12 7.65 6.77
CA SER A 99 -17.86 7.52 8.02
C SER A 99 -19.20 8.29 8.04
N PRO A 100 -19.30 9.58 7.62
CA PRO A 100 -20.56 10.31 7.62
C PRO A 100 -21.64 9.68 6.75
N VAL A 101 -21.24 9.21 5.57
CA VAL A 101 -22.18 8.63 4.59
C VAL A 101 -22.72 7.28 5.06
N VAL A 102 -21.88 6.45 5.70
CA VAL A 102 -22.31 5.19 6.29
C VAL A 102 -23.19 5.42 7.54
N THR A 103 -22.89 6.42 8.36
CA THR A 103 -23.76 6.83 9.47
C THR A 103 -25.13 7.28 8.95
N GLU A 104 -25.18 8.04 7.87
CA GLU A 104 -26.42 8.47 7.21
C GLU A 104 -27.20 7.26 6.66
N LEU A 105 -26.51 6.28 6.03
CA LEU A 105 -27.12 5.05 5.56
C LEU A 105 -27.85 4.32 6.69
N PHE A 106 -27.19 4.11 7.83
CA PHE A 106 -27.82 3.44 8.99
C PHE A 106 -28.92 4.28 9.64
N GLY A 107 -28.78 5.61 9.65
CA GLY A 107 -29.83 6.53 10.07
C GLY A 107 -31.08 6.44 9.20
N ASN A 108 -30.92 6.28 7.88
CA ASN A 108 -32.02 6.08 6.93
C ASN A 108 -32.63 4.68 7.01
N ILE A 109 -31.81 3.64 7.29
CA ILE A 109 -32.33 2.30 7.66
C ILE A 109 -33.22 2.41 8.90
N GLN A 110 -32.79 3.10 9.94
CA GLN A 110 -33.57 3.31 11.17
C GLN A 110 -34.87 4.08 10.88
N SER A 111 -34.82 5.14 10.09
CA SER A 111 -36.00 5.94 9.73
C SER A 111 -37.04 5.13 8.94
N ALA A 112 -36.56 4.33 7.98
CA ALA A 112 -37.41 3.40 7.22
C ALA A 112 -37.96 2.26 8.10
N ASN A 113 -37.17 1.77 9.05
CA ASN A 113 -37.56 0.73 9.99
C ASN A 113 -38.64 1.20 10.98
N ASN A 114 -38.63 2.47 11.39
CA ASN A 114 -39.69 3.07 12.22
C ASN A 114 -41.02 3.19 11.48
N ASN A 115 -40.99 3.29 10.14
CA ASN A 115 -42.16 3.38 9.29
C ASN A 115 -42.02 2.51 8.03
N PRO A 116 -42.12 1.17 8.15
CA PRO A 116 -41.74 0.24 7.07
C PRO A 116 -42.58 0.37 5.79
N THR A 117 -43.79 0.93 5.88
CA THR A 117 -44.67 1.18 4.73
C THR A 117 -44.49 2.55 4.07
N SER A 118 -43.63 3.42 4.62
CA SER A 118 -43.39 4.77 4.08
C SER A 118 -42.50 4.71 2.86
N VAL A 119 -43.05 4.96 1.69
CA VAL A 119 -42.30 5.03 0.42
C VAL A 119 -41.29 6.19 0.45
N ALA A 120 -41.60 7.29 1.14
CA ALA A 120 -40.68 8.41 1.26
C ALA A 120 -39.37 8.02 1.98
N ASN A 121 -39.48 7.34 3.15
CA ASN A 121 -38.29 6.90 3.92
C ASN A 121 -37.48 5.84 3.13
N ARG A 122 -38.17 5.00 2.35
CA ARG A 122 -37.50 3.99 1.48
C ARG A 122 -36.77 4.64 0.31
N ASN A 123 -37.30 5.73 -0.26
CA ASN A 123 -36.59 6.53 -1.29
C ASN A 123 -35.35 7.21 -0.71
N GLU A 124 -35.42 7.76 0.52
CA GLU A 124 -34.27 8.34 1.20
C GLU A 124 -33.19 7.27 1.46
N LEU A 125 -33.62 6.06 1.88
CA LEU A 125 -32.70 4.94 2.05
C LEU A 125 -32.06 4.52 0.71
N GLN A 126 -32.82 4.42 -0.38
CA GLN A 126 -32.27 4.12 -1.70
C GLN A 126 -31.20 5.17 -2.10
N SER A 127 -31.52 6.45 -1.93
CA SER A 127 -30.56 7.52 -2.21
C SER A 127 -29.30 7.42 -1.35
N SER A 128 -29.41 6.99 -0.09
CA SER A 128 -28.22 6.81 0.78
C SER A 128 -27.38 5.60 0.41
N VAL A 129 -28.00 4.52 -0.12
CA VAL A 129 -27.25 3.39 -0.73
C VAL A 129 -26.44 3.87 -1.91
N GLU A 130 -27.06 4.61 -2.84
CA GLU A 130 -26.38 5.17 -4.01
C GLU A 130 -25.24 6.13 -3.63
N LEU A 131 -25.48 7.00 -2.63
CA LEU A 131 -24.47 7.92 -2.13
C LEU A 131 -23.29 7.17 -1.49
N THR A 132 -23.55 6.08 -0.77
CA THR A 132 -22.51 5.24 -0.17
C THR A 132 -21.63 4.62 -1.25
N VAL A 133 -22.22 4.07 -2.30
CA VAL A 133 -21.50 3.53 -3.48
C VAL A 133 -20.64 4.62 -4.13
N GLN A 134 -21.22 5.77 -4.42
CA GLN A 134 -20.49 6.90 -5.04
C GLN A 134 -19.31 7.35 -4.18
N ARG A 135 -19.46 7.39 -2.86
CA ARG A 135 -18.39 7.77 -1.94
C ARG A 135 -17.25 6.76 -1.94
N ILE A 136 -17.57 5.45 -1.87
CA ILE A 136 -16.58 4.38 -1.94
C ILE A 136 -15.80 4.46 -3.27
N ASN A 137 -16.51 4.60 -4.38
CA ASN A 137 -15.90 4.73 -5.71
C ASN A 137 -15.00 5.97 -5.81
N THR A 138 -15.41 7.10 -5.25
CA THR A 138 -14.64 8.35 -5.25
C THR A 138 -13.35 8.20 -4.44
N ILE A 139 -13.43 7.66 -3.22
CA ILE A 139 -12.26 7.43 -2.36
C ILE A 139 -11.28 6.48 -3.06
N SER A 140 -11.76 5.37 -3.58
CA SER A 140 -10.94 4.38 -4.30
C SER A 140 -10.27 4.99 -5.53
N SER A 141 -10.99 5.80 -6.31
CA SER A 141 -10.44 6.50 -7.48
C SER A 141 -9.38 7.52 -7.11
N ASN A 142 -9.53 8.21 -5.99
CA ASN A 142 -8.54 9.16 -5.48
C ASN A 142 -7.26 8.43 -5.04
N ILE A 143 -7.38 7.34 -4.27
CA ILE A 143 -6.23 6.51 -3.87
C ILE A 143 -5.49 6.01 -5.12
N GLN A 144 -6.22 5.51 -6.12
CA GLN A 144 -5.64 5.03 -7.38
C GLN A 144 -4.94 6.15 -8.17
N THR A 145 -5.47 7.37 -8.12
CA THR A 145 -4.85 8.52 -8.79
C THR A 145 -3.53 8.88 -8.13
N GLU A 146 -3.47 8.90 -6.80
CA GLU A 146 -2.22 9.14 -6.06
C GLU A 146 -1.21 8.01 -6.28
N TYR A 147 -1.67 6.76 -6.33
CA TYR A 147 -0.83 5.61 -6.65
C TYR A 147 -0.19 5.73 -8.04
N ARG A 148 -0.95 6.12 -9.06
CA ARG A 148 -0.43 6.40 -10.41
C ARG A 148 0.54 7.58 -10.42
N THR A 149 0.24 8.62 -9.65
CA THR A 149 1.12 9.79 -9.52
C THR A 149 2.47 9.39 -8.91
N ALA A 150 2.47 8.60 -7.83
CA ALA A 150 3.70 8.09 -7.22
C ALA A 150 4.51 7.21 -8.20
N ASN A 151 3.86 6.31 -8.94
CA ASN A 151 4.51 5.51 -9.98
C ASN A 151 5.13 6.38 -11.10
N ASN A 152 4.45 7.43 -11.55
CA ASN A 152 4.99 8.36 -12.54
C ASN A 152 6.23 9.10 -12.00
N LYS A 153 6.22 9.48 -10.71
CA LYS A 153 7.40 10.07 -10.04
C LYS A 153 8.58 9.09 -10.00
N ILE A 154 8.34 7.81 -9.82
CA ILE A 154 9.39 6.77 -9.89
C ILE A 154 9.98 6.73 -11.31
N VAL A 155 9.16 6.72 -12.35
CA VAL A 155 9.62 6.70 -13.74
C VAL A 155 10.47 7.94 -14.05
N GLU A 156 9.98 9.15 -13.72
CA GLU A 156 10.70 10.41 -13.91
C GLU A 156 12.05 10.41 -13.16
N ALA A 157 12.06 9.92 -11.91
CA ALA A 157 13.27 9.82 -11.10
C ALA A 157 14.29 8.83 -11.71
N VAL A 158 13.83 7.69 -12.21
CA VAL A 158 14.68 6.68 -12.88
C VAL A 158 15.30 7.25 -14.15
N ASP A 159 14.56 8.00 -14.96
CA ASP A 159 15.10 8.68 -16.15
C ASP A 159 16.19 9.69 -15.77
N LYS A 160 15.97 10.46 -14.70
CA LYS A 160 16.97 11.42 -14.21
C LYS A 160 18.21 10.71 -13.67
N VAL A 161 18.04 9.62 -12.93
CA VAL A 161 19.14 8.77 -12.47
C VAL A 161 20.00 8.30 -13.66
N ASN A 162 19.37 7.78 -14.71
CA ASN A 162 20.10 7.32 -15.90
C ASN A 162 20.91 8.43 -16.58
N GLN A 163 20.35 9.65 -16.64
CA GLN A 163 21.09 10.82 -17.16
C GLN A 163 22.29 11.16 -16.30
N LEU A 164 22.14 11.12 -14.96
CA LEU A 164 23.22 11.39 -14.02
C LEU A 164 24.30 10.31 -14.09
N LEU A 165 23.95 9.03 -14.15
CA LEU A 165 24.89 7.92 -14.29
C LEU A 165 25.73 8.02 -15.57
N ASP A 166 25.10 8.33 -16.71
CA ASP A 166 25.79 8.55 -17.98
C ASP A 166 26.72 9.78 -17.92
N GLY A 167 26.26 10.87 -17.30
CA GLY A 167 27.05 12.07 -17.06
C GLY A 167 28.28 11.80 -16.20
N ILE A 168 28.14 11.10 -15.08
CA ILE A 168 29.22 10.72 -14.17
C ILE A 168 30.22 9.80 -14.87
N TYR A 169 29.74 8.81 -15.62
CA TYR A 169 30.60 7.91 -16.41
C TYR A 169 31.44 8.67 -17.44
N LYS A 170 30.82 9.55 -18.24
CA LYS A 170 31.51 10.40 -19.21
C LYS A 170 32.55 11.31 -18.55
N MET A 171 32.19 11.93 -17.44
CA MET A 171 33.10 12.80 -16.68
C MET A 171 34.28 12.03 -16.11
N ASN A 172 34.08 10.81 -15.58
CA ASN A 172 35.17 9.93 -15.18
C ASN A 172 36.14 9.64 -16.33
N GLY A 173 35.63 9.35 -17.53
CA GLY A 173 36.44 9.13 -18.73
C GLY A 173 37.27 10.35 -19.14
N GLN A 174 36.69 11.55 -19.07
CA GLN A 174 37.39 12.82 -19.32
C GLN A 174 38.47 13.08 -18.30
N LEU A 175 38.18 12.84 -17.01
CA LEU A 175 39.14 12.99 -15.93
C LEU A 175 40.35 12.05 -16.10
N ILE A 176 40.11 10.77 -16.41
CA ILE A 176 41.19 9.80 -16.66
C ILE A 176 42.08 10.26 -17.83
N SER A 177 41.46 10.72 -18.93
CA SER A 177 42.22 11.20 -20.10
C SER A 177 42.98 12.50 -19.86
N SER A 178 42.48 13.36 -18.97
CA SER A 178 43.09 14.65 -18.61
C SER A 178 44.18 14.53 -17.53
N ALA A 179 44.11 13.52 -16.67
CA ALA A 179 45.09 13.28 -15.60
C ALA A 179 46.53 13.17 -16.12
N SER A 180 46.73 12.65 -17.34
CA SER A 180 48.03 12.52 -18.00
C SER A 180 48.61 13.86 -18.48
N ARG A 181 47.79 14.94 -18.56
CA ARG A 181 48.21 16.27 -19.00
C ARG A 181 48.58 17.21 -17.85
N GLY A 182 48.45 16.76 -16.61
CA GLY A 182 48.63 17.54 -15.40
C GLY A 182 47.31 18.13 -14.87
N ALA A 183 47.18 18.22 -13.56
CA ALA A 183 45.99 18.80 -12.92
C ALA A 183 46.01 20.33 -13.09
N ASP A 184 45.29 20.83 -14.08
CA ASP A 184 45.02 22.25 -14.28
C ASP A 184 43.65 22.64 -13.64
N SER A 185 43.30 23.90 -13.71
CA SER A 185 42.02 24.39 -13.13
C SER A 185 40.79 23.75 -13.82
N SER A 186 40.90 23.36 -15.07
CA SER A 186 39.83 22.67 -15.82
C SER A 186 39.60 21.25 -15.31
N TYR A 187 40.68 20.53 -14.95
CA TYR A 187 40.59 19.22 -14.30
C TYR A 187 39.86 19.28 -12.96
N LEU A 188 40.18 20.29 -12.14
CA LEU A 188 39.54 20.47 -10.82
C LEU A 188 38.05 20.86 -10.96
N GLN A 189 37.69 21.68 -11.94
CA GLN A 189 36.29 22.02 -12.28
C GLN A 189 35.50 20.80 -12.76
N MET A 190 36.09 19.94 -13.56
CA MET A 190 35.45 18.67 -13.98
C MET A 190 35.21 17.76 -12.78
N GLN A 191 36.08 17.75 -11.79
CA GLN A 191 35.85 17.02 -10.55
C GLN A 191 34.68 17.61 -9.73
N ASP A 192 34.58 18.94 -9.63
CA ASP A 192 33.47 19.62 -8.93
C ASP A 192 32.14 19.31 -9.61
N GLU A 193 32.07 19.35 -10.95
CA GLU A 193 30.85 19.05 -11.69
C GLU A 193 30.42 17.57 -11.55
N ARG A 194 31.39 16.63 -11.56
CA ARG A 194 31.10 15.22 -11.29
C ARG A 194 30.53 15.04 -9.87
N ASP A 195 31.16 15.65 -8.88
CA ASP A 195 30.76 15.52 -7.48
C ASP A 195 29.38 16.18 -7.25
N ARG A 196 29.06 17.26 -7.97
CA ARG A 196 27.71 17.85 -8.02
C ARG A 196 26.67 16.86 -8.56
N MET A 197 26.98 16.16 -9.67
CA MET A 197 26.10 15.12 -10.22
C MET A 197 25.91 13.95 -9.25
N ILE A 198 26.97 13.57 -8.51
CA ILE A 198 26.88 12.51 -7.49
C ILE A 198 26.01 12.97 -6.30
N THR A 199 26.14 14.23 -5.87
CA THR A 199 25.29 14.81 -4.82
C THR A 199 23.82 14.86 -5.26
N GLU A 200 23.56 15.23 -6.52
CA GLU A 200 22.20 15.18 -7.09
C GLU A 200 21.69 13.73 -7.16
N LEU A 201 22.50 12.78 -7.59
CA LEU A 201 22.14 11.36 -7.63
C LEU A 201 21.76 10.80 -6.26
N SER A 202 22.42 11.28 -5.18
CA SER A 202 22.13 10.85 -3.81
C SER A 202 20.73 11.24 -3.33
N THR A 203 20.06 12.20 -3.95
CA THR A 203 18.67 12.54 -3.64
C THR A 203 17.68 11.52 -4.19
N TYR A 204 18.06 10.76 -5.22
CA TYR A 204 17.22 9.74 -5.85
C TYR A 204 17.46 8.34 -5.30
N LEU A 205 18.70 8.02 -4.92
CA LEU A 205 19.15 6.70 -4.46
C LEU A 205 20.12 6.83 -3.29
N ASP A 206 20.12 5.86 -2.38
CA ASP A 206 21.19 5.74 -1.38
C ASP A 206 22.43 5.15 -2.02
N ILE A 207 23.50 5.99 -2.13
CA ILE A 207 24.72 5.66 -2.85
C ILE A 207 25.97 5.81 -1.99
N LYS A 208 27.01 5.07 -2.39
CA LYS A 208 28.37 5.15 -1.84
C LYS A 208 29.38 5.33 -2.96
N THR A 209 30.38 6.14 -2.73
CA THR A 209 31.46 6.37 -3.69
C THR A 209 32.77 5.74 -3.24
N VAL A 210 33.57 5.24 -4.21
CA VAL A 210 34.89 4.67 -3.99
C VAL A 210 35.89 5.33 -4.93
N ALA A 211 36.83 6.09 -4.38
CA ALA A 211 37.87 6.75 -5.16
C ALA A 211 38.88 5.75 -5.72
N GLN A 212 39.27 5.94 -6.98
CA GLN A 212 40.26 5.13 -7.68
C GLN A 212 41.58 5.90 -7.84
N PRO A 213 42.73 5.19 -7.90
CA PRO A 213 44.03 5.83 -8.09
C PRO A 213 44.16 6.66 -9.39
N ASN A 214 43.35 6.38 -10.40
CA ASN A 214 43.32 7.09 -11.67
C ASN A 214 42.48 8.38 -11.67
N GLY A 215 41.92 8.77 -10.49
CA GLY A 215 41.10 9.96 -10.32
C GLY A 215 39.60 9.76 -10.61
N SER A 216 39.18 8.58 -11.07
CA SER A 216 37.77 8.25 -11.21
C SER A 216 37.11 7.92 -9.87
N LEU A 217 35.78 8.06 -9.80
CA LEU A 217 34.95 7.59 -8.69
C LEU A 217 34.02 6.48 -9.16
N TYR A 218 34.09 5.35 -8.50
CA TYR A 218 33.05 4.33 -8.66
C TYR A 218 31.86 4.68 -7.79
N VAL A 219 30.67 4.46 -8.31
CA VAL A 219 29.42 4.72 -7.61
C VAL A 219 28.68 3.39 -7.45
N ASN A 220 28.34 3.07 -6.21
CA ASN A 220 27.58 1.88 -5.84
C ASN A 220 26.31 2.28 -5.09
N MET A 221 25.26 1.48 -5.20
CA MET A 221 24.13 1.57 -4.27
C MET A 221 24.55 1.11 -2.87
N ALA A 222 23.89 1.59 -1.85
CA ALA A 222 24.14 1.15 -0.46
C ALA A 222 23.92 -0.36 -0.30
N SER A 223 22.98 -0.94 -1.08
CA SER A 223 22.68 -2.39 -1.18
C SER A 223 23.75 -3.21 -1.89
N GLY A 224 24.79 -2.57 -2.47
CA GLY A 224 25.97 -3.23 -3.03
C GLY A 224 26.04 -3.31 -4.55
N GLN A 225 24.98 -3.00 -5.29
CA GLN A 225 25.00 -3.01 -6.76
C GLN A 225 25.83 -1.83 -7.26
N THR A 226 26.67 -2.11 -8.26
CA THR A 226 27.53 -1.10 -8.85
C THR A 226 26.81 -0.34 -9.96
N LEU A 227 26.75 0.99 -9.84
CA LEU A 227 26.10 1.89 -10.78
C LEU A 227 27.08 2.43 -11.84
N VAL A 228 28.28 2.82 -11.43
CA VAL A 228 29.31 3.35 -12.33
C VAL A 228 30.65 2.70 -12.05
N LEU A 229 31.26 2.10 -13.07
CA LEU A 229 32.62 1.54 -13.07
C LEU A 229 33.50 2.25 -14.12
N GLY A 230 34.73 1.76 -14.25
CA GLY A 230 35.66 2.29 -15.24
C GLY A 230 35.32 1.93 -16.69
N ASP A 231 34.61 0.84 -16.90
CA ASP A 231 34.28 0.27 -18.21
C ASP A 231 32.80 0.47 -18.60
N GLY A 232 31.97 1.02 -17.73
CA GLY A 232 30.56 1.26 -18.04
C GLY A 232 29.74 1.86 -16.90
N CYS A 233 28.49 2.16 -17.21
CA CYS A 233 27.49 2.51 -16.21
C CYS A 233 26.26 1.61 -16.35
N ALA A 234 25.58 1.40 -15.24
CA ALA A 234 24.31 0.69 -15.18
C ALA A 234 23.18 1.53 -15.79
N LYS A 235 22.10 0.85 -16.17
CA LYS A 235 20.81 1.48 -16.48
C LYS A 235 19.73 0.91 -15.58
N LEU A 236 18.88 1.78 -15.09
CA LEU A 236 17.71 1.43 -14.32
C LEU A 236 16.46 1.58 -15.19
N PHE A 237 15.47 0.73 -14.96
CA PHE A 237 14.18 0.76 -15.64
C PHE A 237 13.09 0.56 -14.60
N ALA A 238 12.08 1.41 -14.61
CA ALA A 238 10.84 1.18 -13.90
C ALA A 238 9.87 0.53 -14.88
N GLU A 239 9.59 -0.76 -14.71
CA GLU A 239 8.72 -1.53 -15.59
C GLU A 239 7.54 -2.10 -14.80
N PRO A 240 6.33 -2.20 -15.40
CA PRO A 240 5.21 -2.89 -14.75
C PRO A 240 5.59 -4.34 -14.41
N SER A 241 5.09 -4.81 -13.26
CA SER A 241 5.24 -6.21 -12.87
C SER A 241 4.47 -7.14 -13.82
N GLN A 242 4.97 -8.36 -14.00
CA GLN A 242 4.29 -9.35 -14.84
C GLN A 242 2.95 -9.82 -14.26
N LEU A 243 2.88 -9.92 -12.93
CA LEU A 243 1.68 -10.38 -12.22
C LEU A 243 0.70 -9.22 -11.91
N ASP A 244 1.21 -8.00 -11.73
CA ASP A 244 0.42 -6.83 -11.38
C ASP A 244 0.86 -5.62 -12.21
N GLU A 245 0.16 -5.38 -13.33
CA GLU A 245 0.47 -4.27 -14.24
C GLU A 245 0.37 -2.88 -13.60
N SER A 246 -0.37 -2.77 -12.50
CA SER A 246 -0.49 -1.51 -11.76
C SER A 246 0.74 -1.21 -10.91
N SER A 247 1.52 -2.23 -10.56
CA SER A 247 2.71 -2.15 -9.71
C SER A 247 3.98 -2.10 -10.55
N TYR A 248 4.88 -1.17 -10.23
CA TYR A 248 6.16 -1.05 -10.92
C TYR A 248 7.26 -1.79 -10.15
N GLU A 249 8.18 -2.40 -10.92
CA GLU A 249 9.40 -3.02 -10.42
C GLU A 249 10.61 -2.23 -10.93
N LEU A 250 11.60 -2.05 -10.07
CA LEU A 250 12.86 -1.45 -10.46
C LEU A 250 13.80 -2.53 -10.99
N LYS A 251 14.13 -2.47 -12.27
CA LYS A 251 15.07 -3.38 -12.92
C LYS A 251 16.41 -2.68 -13.17
N PHE A 252 17.46 -3.42 -12.95
CA PHE A 252 18.84 -2.98 -13.05
C PHE A 252 19.52 -3.78 -14.19
N THR A 253 20.21 -3.08 -15.09
CA THR A 253 20.97 -3.70 -16.16
C THR A 253 22.40 -3.19 -16.14
N TYR A 254 23.35 -4.11 -16.07
CA TYR A 254 24.77 -3.84 -16.28
C TYR A 254 25.34 -4.82 -17.29
N GLY A 255 25.86 -4.33 -18.42
CA GLY A 255 26.24 -5.19 -19.54
C GLY A 255 25.02 -5.97 -20.08
N ASN A 256 25.12 -7.31 -20.08
CA ASN A 256 24.05 -8.20 -20.55
C ASN A 256 23.18 -8.78 -19.41
N SER A 257 23.45 -8.41 -18.16
CA SER A 257 22.71 -8.92 -17.02
C SER A 257 21.57 -7.97 -16.66
N LYS A 258 20.33 -8.49 -16.61
CA LYS A 258 19.14 -7.78 -16.13
C LYS A 258 18.66 -8.46 -14.84
N THR A 259 18.50 -7.69 -13.78
CA THR A 259 18.09 -8.17 -12.45
C THR A 259 17.05 -7.23 -11.89
N THR A 260 16.01 -7.77 -11.25
CA THR A 260 15.05 -6.98 -10.48
C THR A 260 15.68 -6.59 -9.15
N LEU A 261 15.64 -5.31 -8.81
CA LEU A 261 16.07 -4.80 -7.52
C LEU A 261 14.94 -4.91 -6.50
N LYS A 262 15.31 -5.16 -5.26
CA LYS A 262 14.36 -4.94 -4.16
C LYS A 262 14.05 -3.44 -4.07
N GLN A 263 12.86 -3.11 -3.59
CA GLN A 263 12.37 -1.73 -3.52
C GLN A 263 13.14 -0.86 -2.51
N ASP A 264 13.90 -1.45 -1.58
CA ASP A 264 14.76 -0.75 -0.61
C ASP A 264 16.03 -0.20 -1.28
N VAL A 265 15.84 0.84 -2.08
CA VAL A 265 16.93 1.53 -2.81
C VAL A 265 17.28 2.89 -2.20
N GLY A 266 16.54 3.33 -1.18
CA GLY A 266 16.69 4.63 -0.54
C GLY A 266 16.37 5.81 -1.45
N GLY A 267 16.66 7.02 -0.98
CA GLY A 267 16.39 8.25 -1.73
C GLY A 267 14.91 8.44 -2.06
N SER A 268 14.59 9.37 -2.95
CA SER A 268 13.20 9.64 -3.33
C SER A 268 12.51 8.46 -4.03
N ILE A 269 13.27 7.64 -4.76
CA ILE A 269 12.73 6.45 -5.42
C ILE A 269 12.23 5.45 -4.38
N GLY A 270 13.02 5.15 -3.33
CA GLY A 270 12.59 4.29 -2.23
C GLY A 270 11.37 4.85 -1.50
N GLY A 271 11.37 6.18 -1.22
CA GLY A 271 10.23 6.83 -0.57
C GLY A 271 8.93 6.75 -1.36
N TYR A 272 8.97 6.87 -2.69
CA TYR A 272 7.78 6.67 -3.53
C TYR A 272 7.34 5.21 -3.62
N PHE A 273 8.27 4.23 -3.61
CA PHE A 273 7.89 2.81 -3.53
C PHE A 273 7.14 2.50 -2.24
N ASP A 274 7.63 3.00 -1.10
CA ASP A 274 6.95 2.79 0.19
C ASP A 274 5.61 3.55 0.27
N ALA A 275 5.52 4.74 -0.37
CA ALA A 275 4.24 5.43 -0.53
C ALA A 275 3.25 4.58 -1.36
N CYS A 276 3.69 3.98 -2.47
CA CYS A 276 2.88 3.07 -3.26
C CYS A 276 2.37 1.87 -2.45
N GLU A 277 3.22 1.28 -1.60
CA GLU A 277 2.81 0.18 -0.72
C GLU A 277 1.78 0.64 0.32
N GLY A 278 1.98 1.80 0.94
CA GLY A 278 1.02 2.41 1.88
C GLY A 278 -0.34 2.70 1.22
N LEU A 279 -0.34 3.24 0.01
CA LEU A 279 -1.55 3.49 -0.78
C LEU A 279 -2.28 2.20 -1.15
N LYS A 280 -1.54 1.17 -1.54
CA LYS A 280 -2.08 -0.17 -1.85
C LYS A 280 -2.73 -0.80 -0.63
N ASN A 281 -2.09 -0.70 0.54
CA ASN A 281 -2.64 -1.19 1.79
C ASN A 281 -3.91 -0.43 2.18
N ALA A 282 -3.96 0.89 2.03
CA ALA A 282 -5.18 1.68 2.23
C ALA A 282 -6.30 1.23 1.29
N GLN A 283 -6.00 1.00 0.01
CA GLN A 283 -6.96 0.52 -0.99
C GLN A 283 -7.52 -0.86 -0.64
N ARG A 284 -6.65 -1.80 -0.20
CA ARG A 284 -7.07 -3.15 0.25
C ARG A 284 -8.00 -3.08 1.45
N GLU A 285 -7.68 -2.26 2.44
CA GLU A 285 -8.51 -2.11 3.64
C GLU A 285 -9.87 -1.46 3.32
N VAL A 286 -9.91 -0.43 2.48
CA VAL A 286 -11.17 0.16 1.98
C VAL A 286 -11.98 -0.90 1.23
N GLY A 287 -11.36 -1.69 0.35
CA GLY A 287 -12.04 -2.76 -0.36
C GLY A 287 -12.55 -3.86 0.56
N LYS A 288 -11.78 -4.28 1.55
CA LYS A 288 -12.20 -5.26 2.57
C LYS A 288 -13.43 -4.80 3.34
N MET A 289 -13.44 -3.53 3.78
CA MET A 289 -14.60 -2.93 4.45
C MET A 289 -15.82 -2.86 3.53
N THR A 290 -15.59 -2.54 2.24
CA THR A 290 -16.64 -2.48 1.22
C THR A 290 -17.32 -3.83 1.04
N VAL A 291 -16.53 -4.92 0.90
CA VAL A 291 -17.07 -6.29 0.78
C VAL A 291 -17.82 -6.68 2.05
N ALA A 292 -17.25 -6.42 3.22
CA ALA A 292 -17.87 -6.77 4.49
C ALA A 292 -19.21 -6.06 4.72
N LEU A 293 -19.30 -4.77 4.38
CA LEU A 293 -20.54 -4.00 4.47
C LEU A 293 -21.60 -4.53 3.47
N ALA A 294 -21.19 -4.71 2.21
CA ALA A 294 -22.06 -5.18 1.15
C ALA A 294 -22.60 -6.58 1.45
N ASP A 295 -21.74 -7.52 1.82
CA ASP A 295 -22.13 -8.89 2.14
C ASP A 295 -23.07 -8.96 3.35
N ALA A 296 -22.75 -8.24 4.44
CA ALA A 296 -23.59 -8.22 5.64
C ALA A 296 -24.99 -7.66 5.36
N LEU A 297 -25.10 -6.55 4.63
CA LEU A 297 -26.37 -5.93 4.28
C LEU A 297 -27.14 -6.76 3.25
N ASN A 298 -26.48 -7.33 2.24
CA ASN A 298 -27.09 -8.22 1.27
C ASN A 298 -27.66 -9.49 1.94
N CYS A 299 -26.87 -10.16 2.78
CA CYS A 299 -27.30 -11.37 3.49
C CYS A 299 -28.51 -11.09 4.39
N GLN A 300 -28.50 -9.96 5.10
CA GLN A 300 -29.62 -9.61 5.95
C GLN A 300 -30.86 -9.22 5.14
N ASN A 301 -30.71 -8.49 4.03
CA ASN A 301 -31.85 -8.15 3.18
C ASN A 301 -32.49 -9.39 2.55
N ARG A 302 -31.69 -10.35 2.08
CA ARG A 302 -32.17 -11.65 1.57
C ARG A 302 -32.90 -12.50 2.64
N SER A 303 -32.66 -12.21 3.92
CA SER A 303 -33.31 -12.92 5.04
C SER A 303 -34.67 -12.34 5.43
N GLY A 304 -35.16 -11.34 4.68
CA GLY A 304 -36.44 -10.68 4.94
C GLY A 304 -37.41 -10.73 3.76
N LEU A 305 -38.59 -10.15 3.99
CA LEU A 305 -39.62 -9.93 2.99
C LEU A 305 -39.77 -8.46 2.63
N THR A 306 -39.89 -8.20 1.34
CA THR A 306 -40.21 -6.91 0.74
C THR A 306 -41.69 -6.54 0.93
N LEU A 307 -42.07 -5.31 0.59
CA LEU A 307 -43.48 -4.88 0.60
C LEU A 307 -44.36 -5.69 -0.35
N THR A 308 -43.77 -6.34 -1.35
CA THR A 308 -44.46 -7.18 -2.33
C THR A 308 -44.50 -8.66 -1.96
N ASN A 309 -44.17 -9.01 -0.71
CA ASN A 309 -44.07 -10.39 -0.19
C ASN A 309 -43.05 -11.27 -0.95
N LYS A 310 -42.02 -10.66 -1.51
CA LYS A 310 -40.88 -11.36 -2.11
C LYS A 310 -39.74 -11.41 -1.13
N VAL A 311 -38.88 -12.40 -1.24
CA VAL A 311 -37.58 -12.38 -0.52
C VAL A 311 -36.76 -11.20 -1.02
N GLY A 312 -36.08 -10.52 -0.11
CA GLY A 312 -35.20 -9.41 -0.46
C GLY A 312 -34.05 -9.83 -1.37
N GLY A 313 -33.67 -8.97 -2.27
CA GLY A 313 -32.50 -9.12 -3.14
C GLY A 313 -31.24 -8.52 -2.54
N ASP A 314 -30.21 -8.35 -3.36
CA ASP A 314 -29.01 -7.65 -2.99
C ASP A 314 -29.25 -6.13 -2.94
N LEU A 315 -28.62 -5.45 -1.98
CA LEU A 315 -28.57 -3.99 -1.91
C LEU A 315 -27.35 -3.44 -2.68
N PHE A 316 -26.27 -4.22 -2.71
CA PHE A 316 -25.01 -3.88 -3.39
C PHE A 316 -24.60 -5.03 -4.32
N THR A 317 -24.14 -4.68 -5.50
CA THR A 317 -23.54 -5.63 -6.44
C THR A 317 -22.03 -5.59 -6.30
N LEU A 318 -21.42 -6.74 -6.01
CA LEU A 318 -19.98 -6.95 -6.06
C LEU A 318 -19.66 -7.66 -7.38
N LYS A 319 -18.94 -6.99 -8.28
CA LYS A 319 -18.61 -7.56 -9.59
C LYS A 319 -17.54 -8.63 -9.48
N ASP A 320 -17.64 -9.59 -10.37
CA ASP A 320 -16.60 -10.60 -10.55
C ASP A 320 -15.28 -9.98 -11.03
N ILE A 321 -14.17 -10.51 -10.54
CA ILE A 321 -12.82 -10.02 -10.87
C ILE A 321 -12.13 -11.03 -11.78
N VAL A 322 -11.68 -10.57 -12.95
CA VAL A 322 -10.88 -11.41 -13.87
C VAL A 322 -9.41 -11.33 -13.47
N VAL A 323 -8.79 -12.49 -13.31
CA VAL A 323 -7.38 -12.68 -12.92
C VAL A 323 -6.64 -13.35 -14.07
N ASN A 324 -5.55 -12.73 -14.53
CA ASN A 324 -4.69 -13.27 -15.58
C ASN A 324 -3.56 -14.12 -14.97
N SER A 325 -3.09 -15.13 -15.72
CA SER A 325 -1.85 -15.82 -15.38
C SER A 325 -0.62 -14.94 -15.68
N ASP A 326 0.52 -15.27 -15.09
CA ASP A 326 1.82 -14.63 -15.37
C ASP A 326 2.25 -14.78 -16.83
N SER A 327 1.93 -15.91 -17.44
CA SER A 327 2.13 -16.16 -18.89
C SER A 327 1.07 -15.50 -19.78
N ARG A 328 -0.06 -15.01 -19.20
CA ARG A 328 -1.23 -14.45 -19.90
C ARG A 328 -1.88 -15.41 -20.91
N THR A 329 -1.67 -16.70 -20.72
CA THR A 329 -2.24 -17.75 -21.57
C THR A 329 -3.56 -18.26 -21.04
N SER A 330 -3.83 -18.04 -19.76
CA SER A 330 -5.04 -18.50 -19.08
C SER A 330 -5.58 -17.44 -18.13
N THR A 331 -6.87 -17.50 -17.86
CA THR A 331 -7.59 -16.57 -16.99
C THR A 331 -8.48 -17.31 -16.00
N MET A 332 -8.70 -16.68 -14.83
CA MET A 332 -9.66 -17.13 -13.83
C MET A 332 -10.62 -15.98 -13.51
N THR A 333 -11.84 -16.31 -13.12
CA THR A 333 -12.79 -15.33 -12.56
C THR A 333 -12.95 -15.59 -11.08
N MET A 334 -12.69 -14.56 -10.26
CA MET A 334 -12.91 -14.57 -8.83
C MET A 334 -14.32 -14.03 -8.52
N GLN A 335 -15.04 -14.74 -7.67
CA GLN A 335 -16.37 -14.39 -7.18
C GLN A 335 -16.37 -14.41 -5.65
N PHE A 336 -16.98 -13.42 -5.01
CA PHE A 336 -17.14 -13.42 -3.56
C PHE A 336 -18.12 -14.51 -3.11
N ALA A 337 -17.78 -15.19 -2.03
CA ALA A 337 -18.66 -16.18 -1.42
C ALA A 337 -19.65 -15.45 -0.49
N GLN A 338 -20.93 -15.68 -0.72
CA GLN A 338 -22.01 -15.04 0.05
C GLN A 338 -21.97 -15.46 1.52
N GLY A 339 -22.03 -14.50 2.43
CA GLY A 339 -21.99 -14.71 3.87
C GLY A 339 -20.60 -15.01 4.44
N GLU A 340 -19.55 -15.05 3.60
CA GLU A 340 -18.21 -15.43 4.01
C GLU A 340 -17.20 -14.26 3.95
N ALA A 341 -17.67 -13.02 3.83
CA ALA A 341 -16.80 -11.84 3.81
C ALA A 341 -15.92 -11.71 5.05
N SER A 342 -16.36 -12.28 6.17
CA SER A 342 -15.59 -12.34 7.42
C SER A 342 -14.29 -13.17 7.31
N LYS A 343 -14.10 -13.93 6.23
CA LYS A 343 -12.88 -14.72 5.96
C LYS A 343 -11.82 -13.92 5.22
N LEU A 344 -12.19 -12.81 4.57
CA LEU A 344 -11.25 -11.98 3.83
C LEU A 344 -10.21 -11.33 4.75
N THR A 345 -8.93 -11.59 4.50
CA THR A 345 -7.83 -11.05 5.32
C THR A 345 -7.35 -9.67 4.85
N GLY A 346 -7.66 -9.28 3.62
CA GLY A 346 -7.09 -8.09 2.97
C GLY A 346 -5.76 -8.35 2.27
N ASN A 347 -5.19 -9.54 2.40
CA ASN A 347 -3.98 -9.96 1.70
C ASN A 347 -4.28 -10.39 0.26
N ASP A 348 -3.26 -10.35 -0.57
CA ASP A 348 -3.29 -10.95 -1.91
C ASP A 348 -3.01 -12.46 -1.81
N TYR A 349 -3.47 -13.21 -2.81
CA TYR A 349 -3.23 -14.66 -2.87
C TYR A 349 -2.56 -15.01 -4.19
N MET A 350 -1.59 -15.91 -4.11
CA MET A 350 -0.96 -16.49 -5.29
C MET A 350 -1.47 -17.91 -5.46
N VAL A 351 -2.03 -18.21 -6.62
CA VAL A 351 -2.58 -19.52 -6.98
C VAL A 351 -1.73 -20.11 -8.08
N VAL A 352 -1.17 -21.29 -7.85
CA VAL A 352 -0.23 -21.95 -8.77
C VAL A 352 -0.85 -23.26 -9.26
N ALA A 353 -0.98 -23.40 -10.59
CA ALA A 353 -1.41 -24.64 -11.21
C ALA A 353 -0.33 -25.73 -11.04
N LYS A 354 -0.70 -26.89 -10.52
CA LYS A 354 0.24 -27.99 -10.25
C LYS A 354 0.30 -29.02 -11.38
N ASP A 355 -0.74 -29.07 -12.20
CA ASP A 355 -0.87 -30.04 -13.27
C ASP A 355 -1.47 -29.39 -14.54
N ASP A 356 -1.19 -30.01 -15.71
CA ASP A 356 -1.72 -29.58 -17.01
C ASP A 356 -3.21 -29.95 -17.20
N ALA A 357 -3.77 -30.75 -16.27
CA ALA A 357 -5.20 -31.10 -16.28
C ALA A 357 -6.04 -30.03 -15.55
N ALA A 358 -5.41 -29.03 -14.96
CA ALA A 358 -6.03 -27.97 -14.18
C ALA A 358 -6.94 -28.50 -13.05
N THR A 359 -6.49 -29.58 -12.39
CA THR A 359 -7.24 -30.23 -11.30
C THR A 359 -6.71 -29.85 -9.92
N GLU A 360 -5.41 -29.57 -9.78
CA GLU A 360 -4.79 -29.23 -8.51
C GLU A 360 -4.12 -27.87 -8.54
N PHE A 361 -4.40 -27.06 -7.50
CA PHE A 361 -3.87 -25.73 -7.34
C PHE A 361 -3.32 -25.54 -5.93
N GLU A 362 -2.11 -25.03 -5.82
CA GLU A 362 -1.54 -24.64 -4.53
C GLU A 362 -1.82 -23.16 -4.29
N VAL A 363 -2.43 -22.84 -3.15
CA VAL A 363 -2.80 -21.49 -2.75
C VAL A 363 -1.81 -20.97 -1.71
N PHE A 364 -1.25 -19.80 -1.97
CA PHE A 364 -0.37 -19.09 -1.04
C PHE A 364 -1.02 -17.75 -0.67
N GLU A 365 -1.00 -17.42 0.60
CA GLU A 365 -1.32 -16.07 1.08
C GLU A 365 -0.04 -15.23 1.10
N MET A 366 -0.12 -14.00 0.57
CA MET A 366 0.98 -13.05 0.54
C MET A 366 0.92 -12.18 1.80
N VAL A 367 1.85 -12.41 2.74
CA VAL A 367 1.95 -11.63 3.99
C VAL A 367 3.23 -10.79 3.91
N GLY A 368 3.10 -9.54 3.47
CA GLY A 368 4.23 -8.73 3.03
C GLY A 368 4.98 -9.43 1.90
N ASP A 369 6.29 -9.53 2.00
CA ASP A 369 7.14 -10.24 1.01
C ASP A 369 7.11 -11.78 1.11
N ASN A 370 6.41 -12.33 2.11
CA ASN A 370 6.44 -13.76 2.38
C ASN A 370 5.24 -14.48 1.76
N LYS A 371 5.52 -15.63 1.12
CA LYS A 371 4.50 -16.57 0.62
C LYS A 371 4.23 -17.63 1.68
N VAL A 372 3.01 -17.67 2.19
CA VAL A 372 2.56 -18.66 3.19
C VAL A 372 1.64 -19.65 2.50
N SER A 373 2.08 -20.91 2.33
CA SER A 373 1.22 -21.95 1.72
C SER A 373 0.01 -22.23 2.61
N LYS A 374 -1.18 -22.24 2.00
CA LYS A 374 -2.45 -22.60 2.63
C LYS A 374 -2.90 -24.01 2.29
N GLY A 375 -2.20 -24.66 1.36
CA GLY A 375 -2.49 -26.02 0.95
C GLY A 375 -2.79 -26.17 -0.54
N ILE A 376 -3.11 -27.41 -0.91
CA ILE A 376 -3.50 -27.77 -2.28
C ILE A 376 -5.01 -27.94 -2.31
N TYR A 377 -5.65 -27.30 -3.27
CA TYR A 377 -7.09 -27.35 -3.50
C TYR A 377 -7.39 -27.97 -4.85
N THR A 378 -8.47 -28.76 -4.90
CA THR A 378 -8.88 -29.47 -6.11
C THR A 378 -10.00 -28.71 -6.82
N ALA A 379 -9.82 -28.44 -8.11
CA ALA A 379 -10.87 -27.87 -8.94
C ALA A 379 -11.89 -28.94 -9.36
N THR A 380 -13.16 -28.68 -9.13
CA THR A 380 -14.25 -29.57 -9.54
C THR A 380 -15.12 -28.85 -10.58
N GLY A 381 -15.21 -29.42 -11.80
CA GLY A 381 -15.96 -28.79 -12.88
C GLY A 381 -15.46 -27.39 -13.28
N GLY A 382 -14.14 -27.15 -13.19
CA GLY A 382 -13.54 -25.86 -13.48
C GLY A 382 -13.71 -24.81 -12.38
N LYS A 383 -14.11 -25.22 -11.16
CA LYS A 383 -14.27 -24.31 -10.01
C LYS A 383 -13.42 -24.76 -8.83
N LEU A 384 -12.72 -23.81 -8.21
CA LEU A 384 -12.10 -23.96 -6.89
C LEU A 384 -13.03 -23.31 -5.87
N THR A 385 -13.60 -24.14 -4.99
CA THR A 385 -14.46 -23.68 -3.89
C THR A 385 -13.57 -23.33 -2.70
N LEU A 386 -13.35 -22.05 -2.47
CA LEU A 386 -12.43 -21.50 -1.46
C LEU A 386 -13.18 -20.60 -0.45
N GLY A 387 -14.50 -20.45 -0.60
CA GLY A 387 -15.29 -19.47 0.15
C GLY A 387 -15.24 -19.65 1.65
N GLU A 388 -15.31 -20.90 2.14
CA GLU A 388 -15.27 -21.20 3.57
C GLU A 388 -13.92 -20.87 4.22
N ASP A 389 -12.82 -20.88 3.43
CA ASP A 389 -11.46 -20.61 3.92
C ASP A 389 -11.05 -19.14 3.70
N PHE A 390 -11.41 -18.55 2.55
CA PHE A 390 -10.87 -17.24 2.11
C PHE A 390 -11.92 -16.20 1.74
N GLY A 391 -13.22 -16.53 1.75
CA GLY A 391 -14.30 -15.61 1.41
C GLY A 391 -14.54 -15.40 -0.10
N PHE A 392 -13.86 -16.15 -0.96
CA PHE A 392 -14.04 -16.09 -2.43
C PHE A 392 -13.86 -17.46 -3.08
N ASN A 393 -14.42 -17.60 -4.29
CA ASN A 393 -14.27 -18.78 -5.14
C ASN A 393 -13.62 -18.37 -6.46
N LEU A 394 -12.95 -19.33 -7.12
CA LEU A 394 -12.34 -19.11 -8.42
C LEU A 394 -13.00 -20.04 -9.46
N THR A 395 -13.25 -19.48 -10.64
CA THR A 395 -13.74 -20.23 -11.80
C THR A 395 -12.70 -20.11 -12.91
N LEU A 396 -12.27 -21.24 -13.46
CA LEU A 396 -11.37 -21.31 -14.59
C LEU A 396 -12.10 -20.89 -15.86
N ASN A 397 -11.60 -19.91 -16.59
CA ASN A 397 -12.12 -19.52 -17.90
C ASN A 397 -11.42 -20.29 -19.01
N ASP A 398 -10.13 -20.60 -18.81
CA ASP A 398 -9.27 -21.36 -19.72
C ASP A 398 -8.55 -22.45 -18.92
N VAL A 399 -7.94 -23.41 -19.61
CA VAL A 399 -7.15 -24.48 -18.97
C VAL A 399 -5.71 -23.97 -18.78
N PRO A 400 -5.25 -23.73 -17.54
CA PRO A 400 -3.88 -23.35 -17.28
C PRO A 400 -2.92 -24.53 -17.50
N THR A 401 -1.66 -24.23 -17.76
CA THR A 401 -0.57 -25.19 -17.77
C THR A 401 0.08 -25.32 -16.39
N ALA A 402 0.71 -26.47 -16.12
CA ALA A 402 1.45 -26.65 -14.88
C ALA A 402 2.52 -25.58 -14.71
N GLY A 403 2.50 -24.88 -13.57
CA GLY A 403 3.41 -23.78 -13.26
C GLY A 403 2.84 -22.39 -13.54
N ASP A 404 1.70 -22.24 -14.23
CA ASP A 404 1.03 -20.94 -14.36
C ASP A 404 0.69 -20.37 -12.98
N VAL A 405 1.00 -19.09 -12.79
CA VAL A 405 0.81 -18.36 -11.52
C VAL A 405 -0.24 -17.28 -11.69
N PHE A 406 -1.21 -17.25 -10.80
CA PHE A 406 -2.28 -16.25 -10.76
C PHE A 406 -2.17 -15.41 -9.49
N LEU A 407 -2.20 -14.09 -9.62
CA LEU A 407 -2.26 -13.18 -8.48
C LEU A 407 -3.70 -12.73 -8.25
N VAL A 408 -4.34 -13.27 -7.23
CA VAL A 408 -5.71 -12.93 -6.84
C VAL A 408 -5.66 -11.83 -5.79
N GLN A 409 -6.30 -10.70 -6.08
CA GLN A 409 -6.32 -9.50 -5.25
C GLN A 409 -7.78 -9.14 -4.88
N PRO A 410 -8.40 -9.87 -3.92
CA PRO A 410 -9.84 -9.80 -3.70
C PRO A 410 -10.35 -8.42 -3.31
N THR A 411 -9.55 -7.64 -2.60
CA THR A 411 -9.98 -6.38 -2.01
C THR A 411 -9.48 -5.14 -2.75
N LEU A 412 -8.53 -5.29 -3.68
CA LEU A 412 -7.86 -4.15 -4.31
C LEU A 412 -8.78 -3.36 -5.27
N THR A 413 -9.65 -4.05 -6.02
CA THR A 413 -10.45 -3.44 -7.10
C THR A 413 -11.91 -3.21 -6.75
N VAL A 414 -12.42 -3.80 -5.67
CA VAL A 414 -13.84 -3.77 -5.29
C VAL A 414 -14.39 -2.36 -5.12
N GLY A 415 -13.59 -1.46 -4.52
CA GLY A 415 -13.99 -0.08 -4.32
C GLY A 415 -14.28 0.70 -5.60
N PHE A 416 -13.81 0.23 -6.77
CA PHE A 416 -14.13 0.84 -8.08
C PHE A 416 -15.34 0.20 -8.76
N THR A 417 -15.67 -1.05 -8.38
CA THR A 417 -16.62 -1.89 -9.13
C THR A 417 -17.92 -2.14 -8.40
N ILE A 418 -18.01 -1.73 -7.12
CA ILE A 418 -19.26 -1.83 -6.37
C ILE A 418 -20.34 -0.95 -7.00
N GLU A 419 -21.54 -1.46 -7.10
CA GLU A 419 -22.72 -0.76 -7.63
C GLU A 419 -23.92 -0.96 -6.68
N SER A 420 -24.90 -0.05 -6.75
CA SER A 420 -26.19 -0.25 -6.11
C SER A 420 -26.99 -1.29 -6.89
N ALA A 421 -27.53 -2.29 -6.21
CA ALA A 421 -28.42 -3.28 -6.79
C ALA A 421 -29.90 -2.90 -6.62
N VAL A 422 -30.22 -1.90 -5.79
CA VAL A 422 -31.59 -1.47 -5.50
C VAL A 422 -32.14 -0.69 -6.68
N THR A 423 -33.22 -1.20 -7.28
CA THR A 423 -33.91 -0.55 -8.40
C THR A 423 -35.20 0.15 -7.98
N CYS A 424 -35.86 -0.38 -6.94
CA CYS A 424 -37.13 0.12 -6.43
C CYS A 424 -37.09 0.25 -4.90
N PRO A 425 -37.74 1.26 -4.31
CA PRO A 425 -37.78 1.44 -2.86
C PRO A 425 -38.49 0.28 -2.14
N GLU A 426 -39.30 -0.51 -2.83
CA GLU A 426 -39.97 -1.70 -2.31
C GLU A 426 -39.03 -2.87 -2.11
N ASP A 427 -37.81 -2.88 -2.67
CA ASP A 427 -36.84 -3.99 -2.62
C ASP A 427 -36.21 -4.16 -1.23
N PHE A 428 -36.30 -3.16 -0.36
CA PHE A 428 -35.85 -3.28 1.02
C PHE A 428 -36.77 -4.21 1.81
N ALA A 429 -36.20 -5.27 2.39
CA ALA A 429 -36.91 -6.31 3.09
C ALA A 429 -36.90 -6.07 4.61
N PHE A 430 -37.86 -5.32 5.14
CA PHE A 430 -37.95 -5.02 6.57
C PHE A 430 -38.71 -6.08 7.35
N ALA A 431 -39.66 -6.78 6.75
CA ALA A 431 -40.41 -7.80 7.41
C ALA A 431 -39.63 -9.11 7.52
N SER A 432 -39.84 -9.88 8.56
CA SER A 432 -39.30 -11.24 8.64
C SER A 432 -40.03 -12.18 7.68
N VAL A 433 -39.34 -13.23 7.18
CA VAL A 433 -39.95 -14.26 6.30
C VAL A 433 -40.98 -15.10 7.03
N ILE A 434 -40.76 -15.37 8.31
CA ILE A 434 -41.67 -16.16 9.15
C ILE A 434 -42.11 -15.36 10.39
N ARG A 435 -43.24 -15.79 10.93
CA ARG A 435 -43.77 -15.34 12.21
C ARG A 435 -44.12 -16.52 13.09
N CYS A 436 -44.04 -16.33 14.40
CA CYS A 436 -44.41 -17.30 15.40
C CYS A 436 -45.69 -16.85 16.09
N ASN A 437 -46.73 -17.69 16.04
CA ASN A 437 -48.01 -17.42 16.69
C ASN A 437 -48.26 -18.44 17.79
N GLN A 438 -48.74 -17.99 18.95
CA GLN A 438 -49.20 -18.89 20.03
C GLN A 438 -50.63 -19.28 19.80
N ASN A 439 -50.99 -20.55 20.13
CA ASN A 439 -52.36 -21.00 20.06
C ASN A 439 -53.15 -20.28 21.18
N ALA A 440 -54.36 -19.81 20.85
CA ALA A 440 -55.26 -19.16 21.83
C ALA A 440 -55.71 -20.06 22.99
N GLN A 441 -55.51 -21.35 22.88
CA GLN A 441 -55.84 -22.35 23.92
C GLN A 441 -54.67 -22.64 24.88
N ASN A 442 -53.49 -22.02 24.65
CA ASN A 442 -52.34 -22.21 25.53
C ASN A 442 -52.66 -21.77 26.98
N MET A 443 -52.26 -22.63 27.91
CA MET A 443 -52.44 -22.37 29.35
C MET A 443 -51.20 -21.71 30.02
N GLY A 444 -50.06 -21.78 29.34
CA GLY A 444 -48.83 -21.08 29.73
C GLY A 444 -48.83 -19.65 29.23
N ASN A 445 -47.83 -18.85 29.73
CA ASN A 445 -47.57 -17.51 29.23
C ASN A 445 -46.29 -17.46 28.36
N ALA A 446 -45.90 -18.62 27.81
CA ALA A 446 -44.74 -18.73 26.97
C ALA A 446 -44.97 -18.08 25.60
N SER A 447 -43.88 -17.54 25.04
CA SER A 447 -43.84 -17.01 23.70
C SER A 447 -42.71 -17.68 22.95
N LEU A 448 -42.99 -18.17 21.75
CA LEU A 448 -42.00 -18.62 20.79
C LEU A 448 -41.54 -17.39 19.97
N ASN A 449 -40.28 -17.05 20.11
CA ASN A 449 -39.73 -15.88 19.47
C ASN A 449 -38.79 -16.29 18.33
N LEU A 450 -38.94 -15.65 17.20
CA LEU A 450 -37.96 -15.72 16.11
C LEU A 450 -36.75 -14.86 16.51
N VAL A 451 -35.58 -15.47 16.53
CA VAL A 451 -34.30 -14.77 16.78
C VAL A 451 -33.82 -14.13 15.48
N GLY A 452 -33.91 -14.85 14.38
CA GLY A 452 -33.55 -14.34 13.05
C GLY A 452 -33.70 -15.41 11.99
N VAL A 453 -33.77 -14.96 10.73
CA VAL A 453 -33.66 -15.83 9.55
C VAL A 453 -32.20 -15.70 9.08
N THR A 454 -31.53 -16.83 8.96
CA THR A 454 -30.09 -16.90 8.63
C THR A 454 -29.88 -17.30 7.17
N SER A 455 -30.82 -18.04 6.55
CA SER A 455 -30.75 -18.43 5.14
C SER A 455 -32.12 -18.67 4.56
N THR A 456 -32.38 -18.12 3.38
CA THR A 456 -33.54 -18.43 2.54
C THR A 456 -33.10 -19.21 1.28
N ALA A 457 -31.84 -19.63 1.20
CA ALA A 457 -31.27 -20.31 0.04
C ALA A 457 -31.80 -21.74 -0.11
N LYS A 458 -31.60 -22.35 -1.29
CA LYS A 458 -31.91 -23.75 -1.55
C LYS A 458 -31.21 -24.66 -0.53
N GLY A 459 -31.97 -25.55 0.08
CA GLY A 459 -31.51 -26.45 1.16
C GLY A 459 -31.90 -25.97 2.57
N SER A 460 -32.47 -24.76 2.70
CA SER A 460 -33.14 -24.30 3.91
C SER A 460 -34.61 -24.78 3.98
N ALA A 461 -35.31 -24.36 5.03
CA ALA A 461 -36.77 -24.60 5.16
C ALA A 461 -37.63 -23.85 4.13
N PHE A 462 -37.00 -22.98 3.34
CA PHE A 462 -37.70 -22.14 2.37
C PHE A 462 -37.51 -22.63 0.95
N ASN A 463 -38.59 -22.54 0.16
CA ASN A 463 -38.58 -22.71 -1.28
C ASN A 463 -38.88 -21.36 -1.93
N VAL A 464 -37.85 -20.74 -2.51
CA VAL A 464 -37.93 -19.43 -3.17
C VAL A 464 -38.02 -19.65 -4.66
N ASP A 465 -39.05 -19.12 -5.30
CA ASP A 465 -39.17 -19.09 -6.76
C ASP A 465 -38.10 -18.15 -7.33
N ALA A 466 -37.20 -18.70 -8.13
CA ALA A 466 -36.06 -17.94 -8.70
C ALA A 466 -36.53 -16.83 -9.66
N ASP A 467 -37.66 -16.99 -10.33
CA ASP A 467 -38.15 -16.03 -11.34
C ASP A 467 -38.96 -14.87 -10.71
N HIS A 468 -39.73 -15.19 -9.65
CA HIS A 468 -40.68 -14.25 -9.05
C HIS A 468 -40.29 -13.80 -7.63
N GLY A 469 -39.33 -14.48 -6.99
CA GLY A 469 -38.91 -14.20 -5.62
C GLY A 469 -39.94 -14.54 -4.54
N THR A 470 -41.05 -15.22 -4.91
CA THR A 470 -42.06 -15.64 -3.95
C THR A 470 -41.57 -16.81 -3.11
N VAL A 471 -41.96 -16.85 -1.83
CA VAL A 471 -41.48 -17.83 -0.87
C VAL A 471 -42.58 -18.74 -0.40
N ALA A 472 -42.27 -20.03 -0.24
CA ALA A 472 -43.08 -21.02 0.42
C ALA A 472 -42.26 -21.79 1.46
N LEU A 473 -42.89 -22.33 2.49
CA LEU A 473 -42.24 -23.29 3.38
C LEU A 473 -42.18 -24.65 2.72
N ASN A 474 -41.06 -25.35 2.85
CA ASN A 474 -40.95 -26.74 2.43
C ASN A 474 -41.89 -27.63 3.24
N PRO A 475 -42.44 -28.70 2.67
CA PRO A 475 -43.38 -29.60 3.36
C PRO A 475 -42.83 -30.26 4.63
N ASP A 476 -41.50 -30.36 4.75
CA ASP A 476 -40.76 -30.94 5.85
C ASP A 476 -40.15 -29.86 6.78
N ALA A 477 -40.49 -28.58 6.57
CA ALA A 477 -39.99 -27.49 7.41
C ALA A 477 -40.63 -27.50 8.81
N PRO A 478 -39.90 -27.08 9.86
CA PRO A 478 -40.48 -26.84 11.19
C PRO A 478 -41.64 -25.84 11.09
N SER A 479 -42.85 -26.26 11.48
CA SER A 479 -44.04 -25.42 11.37
C SER A 479 -44.95 -25.46 12.61
N LEU A 480 -44.68 -26.37 13.58
CA LEU A 480 -45.41 -26.44 14.86
C LEU A 480 -44.46 -26.87 15.97
N VAL A 481 -44.51 -26.19 17.10
CA VAL A 481 -43.87 -26.59 18.35
C VAL A 481 -44.93 -26.91 19.37
N ARG A 482 -44.88 -28.10 20.00
CA ARG A 482 -45.80 -28.56 21.01
C ARG A 482 -45.07 -28.97 22.29
N ILE A 483 -45.59 -28.62 23.43
CA ILE A 483 -45.00 -28.97 24.72
C ILE A 483 -45.55 -30.34 25.18
N ASN A 484 -44.63 -31.31 25.34
CA ASN A 484 -45.00 -32.65 25.76
C ASN A 484 -45.26 -32.76 27.28
N LYS A 485 -45.62 -33.97 27.76
CA LYS A 485 -45.93 -34.25 29.18
C LYS A 485 -44.71 -34.03 30.11
N ASN A 486 -43.52 -34.14 29.59
CA ASN A 486 -42.24 -33.94 30.34
C ASN A 486 -41.83 -32.47 30.36
N GLY A 487 -42.48 -31.60 29.60
CA GLY A 487 -42.11 -30.21 29.41
C GLY A 487 -41.11 -29.97 28.28
N ASP A 488 -40.76 -31.04 27.51
CA ASP A 488 -39.86 -30.93 26.36
C ASP A 488 -40.57 -30.34 25.15
N TYR A 489 -39.81 -29.85 24.20
CA TYR A 489 -40.27 -29.14 23.01
C TYR A 489 -40.26 -30.11 21.83
N GLU A 490 -41.42 -30.60 21.41
CA GLU A 490 -41.57 -31.42 20.19
C GLU A 490 -41.84 -30.53 19.00
N VAL A 491 -41.04 -30.70 17.95
CA VAL A 491 -41.15 -29.93 16.72
C VAL A 491 -41.73 -30.81 15.62
N PHE A 492 -42.71 -30.29 14.90
CA PHE A 492 -43.39 -30.98 13.83
C PHE A 492 -43.32 -30.19 12.53
N ALA A 493 -43.28 -30.91 11.42
CA ALA A 493 -43.67 -30.41 10.11
C ALA A 493 -45.16 -30.68 9.89
N VAL A 494 -45.92 -29.70 9.40
CA VAL A 494 -47.33 -29.82 9.11
C VAL A 494 -47.55 -29.63 7.60
N ASN A 495 -47.90 -30.70 6.91
CA ASN A 495 -48.15 -30.66 5.48
C ASN A 495 -49.60 -31.13 5.19
N ASN A 496 -50.39 -30.25 4.59
CA ASN A 496 -51.83 -30.54 4.29
C ASN A 496 -52.62 -31.08 5.50
N GLY A 497 -52.32 -30.57 6.72
CA GLY A 497 -52.97 -31.00 7.95
C GLY A 497 -52.43 -32.30 8.56
N VAL A 498 -51.40 -32.89 7.98
CA VAL A 498 -50.73 -34.08 8.52
C VAL A 498 -49.50 -33.61 9.29
N GLU A 499 -49.45 -33.92 10.59
CA GLU A 499 -48.33 -33.63 11.47
C GLU A 499 -47.28 -34.75 11.39
N THR A 500 -46.04 -34.40 11.09
CA THR A 500 -44.89 -35.31 11.12
C THR A 500 -43.89 -34.80 12.16
N LYS A 501 -43.62 -35.58 13.20
CA LYS A 501 -42.64 -35.21 14.21
C LYS A 501 -41.26 -35.21 13.62
N LEU A 502 -40.54 -34.07 13.74
CA LEU A 502 -39.17 -33.92 13.31
C LEU A 502 -38.19 -34.33 14.40
N GLY A 503 -38.44 -33.88 15.64
CA GLY A 503 -37.53 -34.16 16.76
C GLY A 503 -38.01 -33.56 18.08
N THR A 504 -37.17 -33.70 19.12
CA THR A 504 -37.46 -33.20 20.45
C THR A 504 -36.25 -32.42 21.00
N ALA A 505 -36.48 -31.26 21.55
CA ALA A 505 -35.47 -30.50 22.32
C ALA A 505 -35.84 -30.55 23.80
N ASP A 506 -34.84 -30.72 24.65
CA ASP A 506 -34.98 -30.85 26.11
C ASP A 506 -35.46 -29.55 26.76
N ALA A 507 -36.31 -29.63 27.79
CA ALA A 507 -36.82 -28.49 28.53
C ALA A 507 -35.74 -27.60 29.12
N SER A 508 -34.54 -28.15 29.40
CA SER A 508 -33.39 -27.40 29.89
C SER A 508 -32.79 -26.42 28.89
N THR A 509 -33.10 -26.59 27.59
CA THR A 509 -32.63 -25.72 26.50
C THR A 509 -33.43 -24.42 26.36
N ARG A 510 -34.33 -24.14 27.27
CA ARG A 510 -35.15 -22.94 27.30
C ARG A 510 -34.32 -21.68 27.25
N GLY A 511 -34.69 -20.73 26.40
CA GLY A 511 -33.93 -19.49 26.15
C GLY A 511 -32.73 -19.64 25.24
N GLN A 512 -32.38 -20.87 24.84
CA GLN A 512 -31.40 -21.16 23.83
C GLN A 512 -32.09 -21.33 22.46
N ASN A 513 -31.29 -21.43 21.37
CA ASN A 513 -31.82 -21.75 20.07
C ASN A 513 -32.41 -23.17 20.08
N LEU A 514 -33.74 -23.27 19.94
CA LEU A 514 -34.51 -24.52 19.99
C LEU A 514 -34.06 -25.48 18.88
N LEU A 515 -33.87 -24.97 17.67
CA LEU A 515 -33.57 -25.81 16.50
C LEU A 515 -32.14 -26.34 16.51
N ALA A 516 -31.20 -25.58 17.09
CA ALA A 516 -29.83 -26.06 17.31
C ALA A 516 -29.73 -27.23 18.31
N ASN A 517 -30.73 -27.34 19.20
CA ASN A 517 -30.80 -28.38 20.22
C ASN A 517 -31.80 -29.49 19.87
N LEU A 518 -32.39 -29.45 18.67
CA LEU A 518 -33.40 -30.45 18.24
C LEU A 518 -32.71 -31.77 17.90
N LYS A 519 -33.15 -32.84 18.56
CA LYS A 519 -32.65 -34.19 18.38
C LYS A 519 -33.72 -35.07 17.69
N ALA A 520 -33.29 -35.84 16.72
CA ALA A 520 -34.08 -36.91 16.12
C ALA A 520 -34.30 -38.05 17.15
N ASP A 521 -35.17 -39.02 16.84
CA ASP A 521 -35.49 -40.13 17.74
C ASP A 521 -34.29 -41.05 18.03
N ASP A 522 -33.23 -41.01 17.22
CA ASP A 522 -31.96 -41.72 17.44
C ASP A 522 -30.98 -40.93 18.35
N GLY A 523 -31.37 -39.74 18.79
CA GLY A 523 -30.55 -38.85 19.65
C GLY A 523 -29.54 -37.99 18.92
N SER A 524 -29.43 -38.09 17.60
CA SER A 524 -28.59 -37.22 16.78
C SER A 524 -29.20 -35.81 16.66
N LEU A 525 -28.34 -34.77 16.52
CA LEU A 525 -28.82 -33.40 16.22
C LEU A 525 -29.41 -33.39 14.79
N LEU A 526 -30.65 -32.91 14.68
CA LEU A 526 -31.35 -32.87 13.40
C LEU A 526 -30.75 -31.79 12.47
N TYR A 527 -30.42 -30.64 13.03
CA TYR A 527 -29.87 -29.51 12.30
C TYR A 527 -28.45 -29.21 12.81
N ALA A 528 -27.47 -29.86 12.21
CA ALA A 528 -26.04 -29.64 12.57
C ALA A 528 -25.56 -28.22 12.22
N ASP A 529 -26.13 -27.67 11.12
CA ASP A 529 -25.86 -26.28 10.67
C ASP A 529 -27.17 -25.50 10.55
N VAL A 530 -27.57 -24.87 11.65
CA VAL A 530 -28.84 -24.11 11.73
C VAL A 530 -28.83 -22.90 10.80
N ALA A 531 -27.65 -22.36 10.49
CA ALA A 531 -27.51 -21.21 9.57
C ALA A 531 -27.92 -21.55 8.14
N LYS A 532 -27.81 -22.83 7.74
CA LYS A 532 -28.17 -23.31 6.40
C LYS A 532 -29.47 -24.10 6.42
N ASN A 533 -29.65 -24.96 7.43
CA ASN A 533 -30.81 -25.82 7.56
C ASN A 533 -31.30 -25.85 9.02
N PRO A 534 -32.47 -25.35 9.37
CA PRO A 534 -33.56 -24.87 8.48
C PRO A 534 -33.42 -23.42 8.01
N GLY A 535 -32.35 -22.70 8.40
CA GLY A 535 -32.09 -21.32 7.98
C GLY A 535 -32.81 -20.26 8.81
N PHE A 536 -33.28 -20.60 10.03
CA PHE A 536 -33.82 -19.67 11.00
C PHE A 536 -33.63 -20.18 12.42
N GLU A 537 -33.66 -19.28 13.38
CA GLU A 537 -33.42 -19.55 14.80
C GLU A 537 -34.63 -19.17 15.64
N LEU A 538 -34.99 -20.06 16.55
CA LEU A 538 -36.10 -19.87 17.46
C LEU A 538 -35.65 -19.98 18.91
N ASN A 539 -36.21 -19.14 19.76
CA ASN A 539 -36.09 -19.34 21.19
C ASN A 539 -37.46 -19.28 21.89
N LEU A 540 -37.58 -19.94 23.01
CA LEU A 540 -38.81 -19.97 23.80
C LEU A 540 -38.57 -19.27 25.13
N SER A 541 -39.40 -18.28 25.46
CA SER A 541 -39.39 -17.51 26.70
C SER A 541 -40.72 -17.68 27.46
N GLY A 542 -40.75 -17.29 28.72
CA GLY A 542 -41.97 -17.44 29.51
C GLY A 542 -42.16 -18.83 30.14
N THR A 543 -43.31 -19.18 30.69
CA THR A 543 -43.64 -20.44 31.35
C THR A 543 -44.54 -21.26 30.46
N VAL A 544 -44.12 -22.49 30.13
CA VAL A 544 -44.85 -23.45 29.32
C VAL A 544 -45.72 -24.34 30.18
N LYS A 545 -46.80 -24.86 29.59
CA LYS A 545 -47.64 -25.93 30.12
C LYS A 545 -47.75 -27.05 29.12
N THR A 546 -47.94 -28.28 29.59
CA THR A 546 -48.17 -29.44 28.71
C THR A 546 -49.34 -29.17 27.78
N GLY A 547 -49.15 -29.38 26.50
CA GLY A 547 -50.13 -29.14 25.44
C GLY A 547 -50.15 -27.73 24.88
N ASP A 548 -49.28 -26.81 25.35
CA ASP A 548 -49.09 -25.51 24.69
C ASP A 548 -48.52 -25.70 23.28
N GLU A 549 -49.07 -24.97 22.35
CA GLU A 549 -48.72 -25.04 20.91
C GLU A 549 -48.33 -23.67 20.36
N PHE A 550 -47.32 -23.68 19.46
CA PHE A 550 -46.82 -22.49 18.80
C PHE A 550 -46.68 -22.81 17.29
N ASN A 551 -47.38 -22.04 16.46
CA ASN A 551 -47.32 -22.18 15.01
C ASN A 551 -46.22 -21.31 14.42
N ILE A 552 -45.49 -21.84 13.45
CA ILE A 552 -44.48 -21.15 12.64
C ILE A 552 -45.07 -21.04 11.22
N GLU A 553 -45.31 -19.83 10.77
CA GLU A 553 -45.99 -19.55 9.50
C GLU A 553 -45.22 -18.53 8.68
N LEU A 554 -45.43 -18.52 7.36
CA LEU A 554 -44.96 -17.42 6.51
C LEU A 554 -45.61 -16.11 6.92
N ASN A 555 -44.83 -15.03 6.98
CA ASN A 555 -45.30 -13.69 7.35
C ASN A 555 -45.85 -12.90 6.15
N LEU A 556 -46.68 -13.55 5.33
CA LEU A 556 -47.32 -12.91 4.19
C LEU A 556 -48.22 -11.76 4.67
N ASN A 557 -48.15 -10.62 3.99
CA ASN A 557 -48.86 -9.37 4.32
C ASN A 557 -48.43 -8.72 5.66
N GLY A 558 -47.28 -9.07 6.18
CA GLY A 558 -46.66 -8.39 7.36
C GLY A 558 -46.02 -7.05 7.00
N SER A 559 -46.67 -6.19 6.20
CA SER A 559 -46.07 -4.96 5.68
C SER A 559 -45.63 -3.93 6.76
N ALA A 560 -46.22 -4.01 7.95
CA ALA A 560 -45.84 -3.21 9.12
C ALA A 560 -44.80 -3.89 10.03
N ASP A 561 -44.43 -5.13 9.74
CA ASP A 561 -43.37 -5.82 10.46
C ASP A 561 -42.02 -5.23 10.10
N ASN A 562 -41.23 -4.98 11.12
CA ASN A 562 -39.89 -4.39 11.01
C ASN A 562 -38.79 -5.28 11.63
N SER A 563 -39.11 -6.56 11.88
CA SER A 563 -38.19 -7.46 12.59
C SER A 563 -36.87 -7.64 11.85
N ASN A 564 -36.89 -7.80 10.52
CA ASN A 564 -35.68 -7.89 9.70
C ASN A 564 -34.98 -6.52 9.57
N GLY A 565 -35.76 -5.42 9.55
CA GLY A 565 -35.21 -4.07 9.52
C GLY A 565 -34.41 -3.72 10.78
N ILE A 566 -34.81 -4.22 11.97
CA ILE A 566 -34.02 -4.11 13.20
C ILE A 566 -32.69 -4.84 13.07
N LEU A 567 -32.68 -6.03 12.45
CA LEU A 567 -31.44 -6.78 12.20
C LEU A 567 -30.53 -6.08 11.21
N LEU A 568 -31.09 -5.46 10.15
CA LEU A 568 -30.35 -4.61 9.22
C LEU A 568 -29.68 -3.42 9.94
N GLN A 569 -30.43 -2.74 10.80
CA GLN A 569 -29.91 -1.61 11.60
C GLN A 569 -28.78 -2.07 12.54
N ASN A 570 -28.91 -3.23 13.18
CA ASN A 570 -27.92 -3.76 14.11
C ASN A 570 -26.58 -4.10 13.45
N ILE A 571 -26.50 -4.18 12.12
CA ILE A 571 -25.23 -4.38 11.41
C ILE A 571 -24.24 -3.26 11.68
N GLU A 572 -24.70 -2.03 11.92
CA GLU A 572 -23.85 -0.90 12.31
C GLU A 572 -22.93 -1.24 13.50
N GLN A 573 -23.45 -1.97 14.47
CA GLN A 573 -22.75 -2.36 15.71
C GLN A 573 -22.10 -3.75 15.63
N LYS A 574 -22.34 -4.49 14.55
CA LYS A 574 -21.73 -5.81 14.35
C LYS A 574 -20.27 -5.68 13.93
N GLN A 575 -19.47 -6.60 14.43
CA GLN A 575 -18.07 -6.77 14.03
C GLN A 575 -18.00 -7.57 12.72
N ILE A 576 -18.23 -6.89 11.59
CA ILE A 576 -18.31 -7.49 10.27
C ILE A 576 -16.97 -7.52 9.51
N VAL A 577 -16.01 -6.67 9.91
CA VAL A 577 -14.71 -6.56 9.22
C VAL A 577 -13.69 -7.45 9.91
N ASN A 578 -13.12 -8.39 9.16
CA ASN A 578 -12.11 -9.32 9.67
C ASN A 578 -10.78 -8.60 9.98
N GLY A 579 -10.06 -9.12 10.98
CA GLY A 579 -8.74 -8.66 11.40
C GLY A 579 -8.22 -9.54 12.54
N ASN A 580 -7.08 -9.18 13.14
CA ASN A 580 -6.59 -9.85 14.37
C ASN A 580 -7.66 -9.86 15.49
N VAL A 581 -8.47 -8.81 15.52
CA VAL A 581 -9.73 -8.72 16.26
C VAL A 581 -10.75 -8.18 15.27
N SER A 582 -11.91 -8.85 15.14
CA SER A 582 -12.98 -8.39 14.28
C SER A 582 -13.47 -7.01 14.75
N LYS A 583 -13.76 -6.13 13.79
CA LYS A 583 -14.11 -4.72 14.03
C LYS A 583 -15.47 -4.38 13.44
N THR A 584 -16.11 -3.37 14.04
CA THR A 584 -17.22 -2.69 13.36
C THR A 584 -16.71 -1.97 12.11
N PHE A 585 -17.60 -1.60 11.22
CA PHE A 585 -17.21 -0.80 10.03
C PHE A 585 -16.52 0.52 10.43
N SER A 586 -17.08 1.23 11.41
CA SER A 586 -16.54 2.52 11.90
C SER A 586 -15.15 2.37 12.52
N ASP A 587 -14.93 1.32 13.34
CA ASP A 587 -13.62 1.06 13.95
C ASP A 587 -12.58 0.65 12.89
N ALA A 588 -12.98 -0.11 11.88
CA ALA A 588 -12.11 -0.48 10.77
C ALA A 588 -11.69 0.75 9.97
N TYR A 589 -12.63 1.64 9.62
CA TYR A 589 -12.33 2.89 8.93
C TYR A 589 -11.40 3.79 9.74
N SER A 590 -11.70 3.99 11.02
CA SER A 590 -10.84 4.76 11.93
C SER A 590 -9.42 4.19 12.02
N SER A 591 -9.28 2.85 11.90
CA SER A 591 -7.97 2.20 11.88
C SER A 591 -7.18 2.51 10.61
N VAL A 592 -7.84 2.57 9.44
CA VAL A 592 -7.19 2.93 8.17
C VAL A 592 -6.71 4.38 8.22
N VAL A 593 -7.57 5.31 8.66
CA VAL A 593 -7.22 6.73 8.83
C VAL A 593 -6.03 6.88 9.79
N SER A 594 -6.09 6.19 10.93
CA SER A 594 -5.01 6.22 11.93
C SER A 594 -3.71 5.63 11.41
N TYR A 595 -3.77 4.57 10.59
CA TYR A 595 -2.58 3.95 9.99
C TYR A 595 -1.87 4.96 9.06
N ILE A 596 -2.58 5.52 8.08
CA ILE A 596 -2.00 6.50 7.15
C ILE A 596 -1.50 7.75 7.88
N GLY A 597 -2.30 8.30 8.80
CA GLY A 597 -1.90 9.47 9.60
C GLY A 597 -0.66 9.20 10.46
N THR A 598 -0.50 7.97 10.98
CA THR A 598 0.69 7.58 11.76
C THR A 598 1.91 7.46 10.88
N GLU A 599 1.81 6.83 9.70
CA GLU A 599 2.91 6.74 8.72
C GLU A 599 3.42 8.11 8.33
N ILE A 600 2.53 9.06 8.03
CA ILE A 600 2.89 10.44 7.70
C ILE A 600 3.56 11.12 8.90
N LYS A 601 2.98 10.97 10.09
CA LYS A 601 3.52 11.58 11.32
C LYS A 601 4.93 11.09 11.63
N VAL A 602 5.16 9.78 11.51
CA VAL A 602 6.49 9.17 11.69
C VAL A 602 7.45 9.65 10.61
N SER A 603 6.99 9.71 9.36
CA SER A 603 7.78 10.23 8.24
C SER A 603 8.18 11.68 8.45
N ASP A 604 7.29 12.57 8.88
CA ASP A 604 7.57 13.98 9.16
C ASP A 604 8.57 14.17 10.31
N ILE A 605 8.47 13.38 11.37
CA ILE A 605 9.43 13.39 12.47
C ILE A 605 10.81 12.98 11.96
N ASN A 606 10.89 11.91 11.19
CA ASN A 606 12.13 11.41 10.62
C ASN A 606 12.71 12.37 9.57
N HIS A 607 11.86 12.98 8.73
CA HIS A 607 12.26 14.04 7.80
C HIS A 607 12.90 15.22 8.53
N THR A 608 12.28 15.69 9.61
CA THR A 608 12.82 16.80 10.42
C THR A 608 14.19 16.44 11.03
N ALA A 609 14.32 15.22 11.55
CA ALA A 609 15.60 14.72 12.09
C ALA A 609 16.67 14.56 10.99
N ALA A 610 16.29 14.00 9.84
CA ALA A 610 17.18 13.85 8.69
C ALA A 610 17.63 15.22 8.15
N LYS A 611 16.71 16.20 8.09
CA LYS A 611 17.01 17.58 7.67
C LYS A 611 18.01 18.26 8.59
N ALA A 612 17.88 18.06 9.91
CA ALA A 612 18.86 18.58 10.87
C ALA A 612 20.26 17.96 10.68
N LYS A 613 20.32 16.63 10.44
CA LYS A 613 21.57 15.93 10.14
C LYS A 613 22.16 16.39 8.82
N GLN A 614 21.37 16.52 7.76
CA GLN A 614 21.80 17.05 6.47
C GLN A 614 22.43 18.43 6.62
N SER A 615 21.77 19.35 7.35
CA SER A 615 22.31 20.69 7.61
C SER A 615 23.64 20.65 8.37
N GLN A 616 23.80 19.71 9.31
CA GLN A 616 25.06 19.51 10.01
C GLN A 616 26.15 18.95 9.09
N SER A 617 25.83 17.94 8.26
CA SER A 617 26.79 17.36 7.31
C SER A 617 27.17 18.36 6.22
N GLU A 618 26.23 19.17 5.76
CA GLU A 618 26.49 20.27 4.82
C GLU A 618 27.40 21.33 5.44
N ALA A 619 27.14 21.76 6.69
CA ALA A 619 28.00 22.69 7.40
C ALA A 619 29.41 22.11 7.60
N LEU A 620 29.56 20.82 7.92
CA LEU A 620 30.84 20.13 8.03
C LEU A 620 31.58 20.11 6.68
N SER A 621 30.90 19.74 5.61
CA SER A 621 31.42 19.76 4.25
C SER A 621 31.88 21.18 3.85
N GLN A 622 31.05 22.19 4.09
CA GLN A 622 31.35 23.58 3.78
C GLN A 622 32.51 24.15 4.64
N SER A 623 32.63 23.74 5.90
CA SER A 623 33.75 24.17 6.75
C SER A 623 35.11 23.67 6.22
N SER A 624 35.13 22.56 5.49
CA SER A 624 36.33 22.01 4.86
C SER A 624 36.56 22.58 3.46
N LYS A 625 35.57 22.54 2.58
CA LYS A 625 35.69 22.90 1.16
C LYS A 625 35.25 24.33 0.81
N GLY A 626 34.67 25.05 1.76
CA GLY A 626 34.17 26.40 1.52
C GLY A 626 35.30 27.42 1.38
N VAL A 627 35.04 28.45 0.59
CA VAL A 627 35.97 29.59 0.41
C VAL A 627 35.66 30.67 1.45
N GLU A 628 36.63 31.01 2.29
CA GLU A 628 36.52 32.14 3.22
C GLU A 628 37.17 33.39 2.61
N LEU A 629 36.34 34.40 2.29
CA LEU A 629 36.80 35.62 1.62
C LEU A 629 37.90 36.36 2.38
N ASN A 630 37.85 36.43 3.72
CA ASN A 630 38.86 37.12 4.53
C ASN A 630 40.21 36.41 4.47
N GLU A 631 40.20 35.07 4.50
CA GLU A 631 41.41 34.27 4.36
C GLU A 631 42.01 34.44 2.96
N GLU A 632 41.18 34.32 1.91
CA GLU A 632 41.64 34.46 0.53
C GLU A 632 42.14 35.91 0.23
N ALA A 633 41.48 36.95 0.77
CA ALA A 633 41.93 38.32 0.63
C ALA A 633 43.31 38.52 1.32
N SER A 634 43.50 37.95 2.49
CA SER A 634 44.81 37.96 3.19
C SER A 634 45.88 37.23 2.38
N ASN A 635 45.55 36.07 1.84
CA ASN A 635 46.41 35.27 0.96
C ASN A 635 46.80 36.05 -0.30
N LEU A 636 45.82 36.75 -0.93
CA LEU A 636 46.08 37.59 -2.10
C LEU A 636 47.15 38.63 -1.85
N VAL A 637 47.04 39.41 -0.74
CA VAL A 637 48.01 40.42 -0.36
C VAL A 637 49.37 39.77 -0.07
N ARG A 638 49.40 38.67 0.67
CA ARG A 638 50.65 37.95 0.99
C ARG A 638 51.36 37.46 -0.28
N PHE A 639 50.64 36.86 -1.22
CA PHE A 639 51.20 36.35 -2.45
C PHE A 639 51.65 37.47 -3.41
N GLN A 640 50.93 38.61 -3.45
CA GLN A 640 51.38 39.81 -4.17
C GLN A 640 52.70 40.34 -3.64
N GLN A 641 52.88 40.44 -2.31
CA GLN A 641 54.11 40.85 -1.70
C GLN A 641 55.25 39.87 -2.00
N SER A 642 54.99 38.56 -1.91
CA SER A 642 55.96 37.52 -2.22
C SER A 642 56.39 37.53 -3.69
N TYR A 643 55.42 37.78 -4.60
CA TYR A 643 55.68 37.96 -6.03
C TYR A 643 56.61 39.13 -6.28
N GLN A 644 56.35 40.29 -5.66
CA GLN A 644 57.18 41.47 -5.75
C GLN A 644 58.63 41.24 -5.17
N ALA A 645 58.70 40.48 -4.08
CA ALA A 645 60.01 40.11 -3.49
C ALA A 645 60.81 39.20 -4.44
N SER A 646 60.15 38.19 -5.04
CA SER A 646 60.78 37.29 -6.02
C SER A 646 61.24 38.05 -7.29
N ALA A 647 60.43 39.01 -7.76
CA ALA A 647 60.78 39.86 -8.90
C ALA A 647 62.03 40.75 -8.59
N ARG A 648 62.15 41.26 -7.35
CA ARG A 648 63.32 41.99 -6.92
C ARG A 648 64.60 41.13 -6.90
N ILE A 649 64.51 39.84 -6.57
CA ILE A 649 65.64 38.90 -6.67
C ILE A 649 66.15 38.80 -8.11
N ILE A 650 65.22 38.72 -9.10
CA ILE A 650 65.58 38.70 -10.51
C ILE A 650 66.34 40.00 -10.91
N THR A 651 65.77 41.14 -10.54
CA THR A 651 66.40 42.45 -10.81
C THR A 651 67.81 42.56 -10.16
N ALA A 652 67.94 42.09 -8.92
CA ALA A 652 69.27 42.08 -8.23
C ALA A 652 70.21 41.11 -8.94
N ALA A 653 69.78 39.94 -9.38
CA ALA A 653 70.61 39.00 -10.14
C ALA A 653 71.06 39.59 -11.48
N GLN A 654 70.17 40.31 -12.20
CA GLN A 654 70.54 41.06 -13.41
C GLN A 654 71.57 42.17 -13.16
N SER A 655 71.36 42.99 -12.14
CA SER A 655 72.30 44.07 -11.77
C SER A 655 73.70 43.55 -11.41
N VAL A 656 73.76 42.42 -10.69
CA VAL A 656 75.05 41.76 -10.38
C VAL A 656 75.64 41.16 -11.68
N PHE A 657 74.86 40.64 -12.59
CA PHE A 657 75.36 40.17 -13.90
C PHE A 657 75.90 41.29 -14.73
N ASP A 658 75.19 42.40 -14.86
CA ASP A 658 75.64 43.60 -15.62
C ASP A 658 76.86 44.19 -15.02
N SER A 659 76.98 44.26 -13.68
CA SER A 659 78.20 44.72 -13.00
C SER A 659 79.42 43.83 -13.27
N LEU A 660 79.20 42.53 -13.33
CA LEU A 660 80.22 41.53 -13.66
C LEU A 660 80.66 41.64 -15.15
N MET A 661 79.69 41.78 -16.05
CA MET A 661 79.96 42.00 -17.48
C MET A 661 80.73 43.32 -17.68
N SER A 662 80.37 44.38 -16.99
CA SER A 662 81.09 45.68 -17.01
C SER A 662 82.49 45.61 -16.42
N ALA A 663 82.76 44.67 -15.53
CA ALA A 663 84.04 44.43 -14.93
C ALA A 663 84.96 43.53 -15.78
N LEU A 664 84.44 42.79 -16.71
CA LEU A 664 85.10 41.84 -17.62
C LEU A 664 85.33 42.42 -19.02
N GLY A 665 84.65 43.48 -19.40
CA GLY A 665 84.80 44.22 -20.65
C GLY A 665 85.31 45.59 -20.42
#